data_3cbfe0e0b0b63a9b4875b160f4e950e6
#
_entry.id   3cbfe0e0b0b63a9b4875b160f4e950e6
#
_cell.length_a   1.000
_cell.length_b   1.000
_cell.length_c   1.000
_cell.angle_alpha   90.00
_cell.angle_beta   90.00
_cell.angle_gamma   90.00
#
_symmetry.space_group_name_H-M   'P 1'
#
loop_
_entity.id
_entity.type
_entity.pdbx_description
1 polymer ?
#
loop_
_entity_poly.entity_id
_entity_poly.type
_entity_poly.pdbx_seq_one_letter_code
_entity_poly.pdbx_strand_id
1 'polypeptide(L)'
;LFIGVCSGLIAQEGSTTFFDYDKTPQAYEIGAVVIEGAGQRDVNAIKSIAKLREGSQITLPSETIAQGVKALYRLRLFENVEVVMDSIVADVVFLKIRLFERPAMAGYSFQGVKKAQFSDLEEIVDGILSRGGIVTVNSRALAEQKIEEYYIKKGFLDAEVNAKEIMDKKKVNTVNLIFNISKNDRVKIKDITFSGNENVKDKKLRKLLKGTKKQGTFLKKSKFIAEDYADDKKNVIAHYNKLGYRDAQIVRDTMWRNADGKIMMELDIEEGNQYFYRNITWKGNTIYADEQLSLVLGISKGDVYNDELLQKRLSFSQDDGRDISSLYLDNGYLFFDIQPTEKSIVNDSIDIEMRISEGSQATIDNVVIRGNDRTHEHVLRRELRTKPGEKFSRSDIIRSQRQLINLGYFNPETLDVQPIPNQQRGTVDVIYTVEETPSDQLELSAGYGGFSGLIGTLGVTFNNFSIQNIKERKSWNPLPQGDGQRVSLRVQSNSRFFRSYNASFTEPWLGGKKPRSFTAGVNSSSFDQTTFNRGKLGITRFFVGLGSQIKWPDDFFVSNSVLNLETINLQDFESGIGVNNGSFRNFNINQTFSRRSIDSQLYPRRGSSISLSIQLTPPYSLFRKDKFFKLSDQARSEAVFQENLGRGVFNKLTDGDLTDPNSEASFINEIEESNKFRLLEYHKWRFDTEWYFNFTDKLVMMASSKMGFLGSYNSNLGIVPFERFVFGGDGLSNQNSGITGSTIVSQRGYETTDFPGNGRGANTTLGLGGGVIFNKFTVELRYPLSLNPSSTIYLHTFLQGGNVWDNFRDYNPFDLQRSVGGGVRVFLPMFGLLGFDYGFGIDKDPNAPNFPGFGRFSIVLGFEPD
;
A
#
# COMPACT_ATOMS: atom_id res chain seq x y z
N LEU A 1 20.72 46.43 77.03
CA LEU A 1 19.74 47.06 77.89
C LEU A 1 18.46 47.34 77.09
N PHE A 2 17.45 46.56 77.15
CA PHE A 2 16.07 46.79 77.42
C PHE A 2 15.32 45.47 77.40
N ILE A 3 14.83 45.13 78.57
CA ILE A 3 13.93 44.01 78.86
C ILE A 3 12.54 44.41 78.34
N GLY A 4 11.99 43.57 77.51
CA GLY A 4 10.60 43.66 77.05
C GLY A 4 9.93 42.26 77.27
N VAL A 5 9.19 42.15 78.31
CA VAL A 5 8.34 41.03 78.72
C VAL A 5 7.21 40.95 77.68
N CYS A 6 7.11 39.88 76.90
CA CYS A 6 5.93 39.44 76.18
C CYS A 6 5.42 38.16 76.82
N SER A 7 4.28 38.30 77.46
CA SER A 7 3.48 37.22 78.04
C SER A 7 3.10 36.18 77.03
N GLY A 8 3.54 34.98 77.28
CA GLY A 8 3.13 33.81 76.52
C GLY A 8 1.67 33.49 76.73
N LEU A 9 0.88 33.52 75.71
CA LEU A 9 -0.37 32.78 75.59
C LEU A 9 0.01 31.31 75.33
N ILE A 10 0.01 30.50 76.35
CA ILE A 10 0.06 29.04 76.18
C ILE A 10 -1.27 28.61 75.63
N ALA A 11 -1.29 28.29 74.34
CA ALA A 11 -2.39 27.53 73.78
C ALA A 11 -2.35 26.14 74.46
N GLN A 12 -3.40 25.85 75.20
CA GLN A 12 -3.65 24.56 75.76
C GLN A 12 -3.83 23.55 74.62
N GLU A 13 -2.80 22.74 74.32
CA GLU A 13 -2.97 21.56 73.50
C GLU A 13 -3.95 20.65 74.21
N GLY A 14 -5.13 20.48 73.63
CA GLY A 14 -6.17 19.52 74.03
C GLY A 14 -5.53 18.15 74.15
N SER A 15 -5.48 17.56 75.29
CA SER A 15 -5.01 16.20 75.60
C SER A 15 -5.93 15.25 74.79
N THR A 16 -5.46 14.69 73.68
CA THR A 16 -6.10 13.56 72.99
C THR A 16 -6.02 12.35 73.92
N THR A 17 -7.12 12.01 74.55
CA THR A 17 -7.23 10.79 75.32
C THR A 17 -7.34 9.60 74.36
N PHE A 18 -6.30 8.75 74.32
CA PHE A 18 -6.34 7.47 73.59
C PHE A 18 -7.24 6.48 74.34
N PHE A 19 -7.94 5.63 73.55
CA PHE A 19 -8.71 4.55 74.13
C PHE A 19 -7.76 3.55 74.82
N ASP A 20 -8.00 3.32 76.05
CA ASP A 20 -7.30 2.27 76.81
C ASP A 20 -8.09 0.98 76.68
N TYR A 21 -7.63 0.09 75.75
CA TYR A 21 -8.29 -1.19 75.47
C TYR A 21 -8.22 -2.21 76.66
N ASP A 22 -7.48 -1.96 77.69
CA ASP A 22 -7.37 -2.85 78.87
C ASP A 22 -8.44 -2.57 79.89
N LYS A 23 -9.26 -1.54 79.74
CA LYS A 23 -10.38 -1.22 80.64
C LYS A 23 -11.62 -2.01 80.32
N THR A 24 -12.42 -2.33 81.37
CA THR A 24 -13.73 -2.95 81.21
C THR A 24 -14.64 -2.10 80.31
N PRO A 25 -15.27 -2.67 79.24
CA PRO A 25 -16.11 -1.93 78.38
C PRO A 25 -17.30 -1.25 79.05
N GLN A 26 -17.43 0.08 78.85
CA GLN A 26 -18.52 0.90 79.42
C GLN A 26 -19.45 1.36 78.27
N ALA A 27 -20.74 1.42 78.55
CA ALA A 27 -21.71 1.89 77.59
C ALA A 27 -21.86 3.41 77.66
N TYR A 28 -21.86 4.10 76.51
CA TYR A 28 -22.06 5.55 76.40
C TYR A 28 -23.09 5.83 75.33
N GLU A 29 -23.77 6.97 75.41
CA GLU A 29 -24.54 7.51 74.32
C GLU A 29 -23.70 8.45 73.47
N ILE A 30 -23.75 8.36 72.15
CA ILE A 30 -23.04 9.27 71.26
C ILE A 30 -23.76 10.62 71.22
N GLY A 31 -23.15 11.64 71.88
CA GLY A 31 -23.75 13.00 71.92
C GLY A 31 -23.59 13.76 70.59
N ALA A 32 -22.41 13.73 70.03
CA ALA A 32 -22.13 14.26 68.70
C ALA A 32 -20.98 13.56 68.02
N VAL A 33 -21.00 13.51 66.65
CA VAL A 33 -19.88 13.05 65.82
C VAL A 33 -19.46 14.20 64.91
N VAL A 34 -18.27 14.72 65.18
CA VAL A 34 -17.67 15.80 64.36
C VAL A 34 -16.78 15.16 63.32
N ILE A 35 -16.87 15.61 62.06
CA ILE A 35 -16.01 15.12 61.00
C ILE A 35 -15.07 16.25 60.57
N GLU A 36 -13.78 15.98 60.66
CA GLU A 36 -12.73 16.89 60.19
C GLU A 36 -12.09 16.29 58.94
N GLY A 37 -11.79 17.11 57.89
CA GLY A 37 -11.08 16.68 56.72
C GLY A 37 -11.98 16.02 55.66
N ALA A 38 -13.32 16.18 55.71
CA ALA A 38 -14.24 15.63 54.71
C ALA A 38 -14.26 16.38 53.38
N GLY A 39 -13.55 17.50 53.26
CA GLY A 39 -13.53 18.33 52.05
C GLY A 39 -14.93 18.79 51.65
N GLN A 40 -15.35 18.47 50.44
CA GLN A 40 -16.68 18.77 49.91
C GLN A 40 -17.65 17.58 49.99
N ARG A 41 -17.34 16.52 50.72
CA ARG A 41 -18.14 15.31 50.83
C ARG A 41 -19.25 15.45 51.85
N ASP A 42 -20.34 14.73 51.62
CA ASP A 42 -21.46 14.73 52.54
C ASP A 42 -21.11 14.09 53.89
N VAL A 43 -21.10 14.92 54.91
CA VAL A 43 -20.80 14.56 56.31
C VAL A 43 -21.77 13.50 56.82
N ASN A 44 -23.06 13.57 56.43
CA ASN A 44 -24.06 12.61 56.88
C ASN A 44 -23.87 11.24 56.25
N ALA A 45 -23.43 11.18 55.00
CA ALA A 45 -23.07 9.92 54.33
C ALA A 45 -21.89 9.26 55.06
N ILE A 46 -20.89 10.03 55.44
CA ILE A 46 -19.71 9.52 56.14
C ILE A 46 -20.12 8.96 57.51
N LYS A 47 -20.94 9.70 58.30
CA LYS A 47 -21.47 9.22 59.61
C LYS A 47 -22.28 7.92 59.46
N SER A 48 -23.08 7.82 58.41
CA SER A 48 -23.89 6.63 58.09
C SER A 48 -23.04 5.42 57.73
N ILE A 49 -21.96 5.59 56.92
CA ILE A 49 -21.00 4.54 56.54
C ILE A 49 -20.20 4.08 57.77
N ALA A 50 -19.76 5.02 58.60
CA ALA A 50 -19.08 4.74 59.84
C ALA A 50 -19.96 4.06 60.91
N LYS A 51 -21.30 4.05 60.70
CA LYS A 51 -22.32 3.54 61.65
C LYS A 51 -22.23 4.23 63.04
N LEU A 52 -21.78 5.48 63.06
CA LEU A 52 -21.69 6.31 64.25
C LEU A 52 -22.74 7.37 64.17
N ARG A 53 -23.92 7.14 64.81
CA ARG A 53 -25.05 8.07 64.79
C ARG A 53 -25.23 8.68 66.14
N GLU A 54 -25.51 9.96 66.18
CA GLU A 54 -25.85 10.69 67.39
C GLU A 54 -27.13 10.11 68.02
N GLY A 55 -27.14 9.98 69.32
CA GLY A 55 -28.20 9.31 70.09
C GLY A 55 -28.13 7.81 70.13
N SER A 56 -27.18 7.17 69.51
CA SER A 56 -27.01 5.71 69.57
C SER A 56 -26.08 5.30 70.72
N GLN A 57 -26.39 4.15 71.31
CA GLN A 57 -25.55 3.55 72.39
C GLN A 57 -24.31 2.92 71.78
N ILE A 58 -23.14 3.19 72.41
CA ILE A 58 -21.86 2.59 72.01
C ILE A 58 -21.13 2.13 73.22
N THR A 59 -20.52 0.96 73.17
CA THR A 59 -19.68 0.44 74.23
C THR A 59 -18.21 0.73 73.89
N LEU A 60 -17.51 1.46 74.75
CA LEU A 60 -16.09 1.78 74.56
C LEU A 60 -15.19 1.00 75.46
N PRO A 61 -14.13 0.37 74.96
CA PRO A 61 -13.69 0.27 73.55
C PRO A 61 -14.68 -0.50 72.63
N SER A 62 -14.82 -0.09 71.32
CA SER A 62 -15.90 -0.58 70.47
C SER A 62 -15.39 -1.23 69.22
N GLU A 63 -15.91 -2.43 68.95
CA GLU A 63 -15.73 -3.08 67.66
C GLU A 63 -16.48 -2.32 66.52
N THR A 64 -17.58 -1.60 66.86
CA THR A 64 -18.34 -0.78 65.92
C THR A 64 -17.47 0.33 65.34
N ILE A 65 -16.60 0.97 66.19
CA ILE A 65 -15.66 1.98 65.69
C ILE A 65 -14.68 1.35 64.72
N ALA A 66 -14.10 0.18 65.06
CA ALA A 66 -13.18 -0.51 64.18
C ALA A 66 -13.83 -0.93 62.83
N GLN A 67 -15.10 -1.38 62.88
CA GLN A 67 -15.86 -1.71 61.66
C GLN A 67 -16.17 -0.45 60.85
N GLY A 68 -16.53 0.66 61.49
CA GLY A 68 -16.73 1.96 60.86
C GLY A 68 -15.50 2.48 60.14
N VAL A 69 -14.35 2.43 60.83
CA VAL A 69 -13.04 2.77 60.25
C VAL A 69 -12.73 1.88 59.04
N LYS A 70 -12.91 0.55 59.16
CA LYS A 70 -12.73 -0.39 58.03
C LYS A 70 -13.69 -0.11 56.87
N ALA A 71 -14.94 0.29 57.16
CA ALA A 71 -15.93 0.65 56.11
C ALA A 71 -15.52 1.90 55.37
N LEU A 72 -15.03 2.92 56.03
CA LEU A 72 -14.50 4.14 55.41
C LEU A 72 -13.23 3.87 54.59
N TYR A 73 -12.31 3.00 55.06
CA TYR A 73 -11.16 2.58 54.28
C TYR A 73 -11.54 1.80 53.00
N ARG A 74 -12.60 1.01 53.03
CA ARG A 74 -13.10 0.28 51.85
C ARG A 74 -13.56 1.19 50.73
N LEU A 75 -13.92 2.45 51.01
CA LEU A 75 -14.22 3.45 49.98
C LEU A 75 -13.00 3.84 49.14
N ARG A 76 -11.78 3.55 49.63
CA ARG A 76 -10.49 3.91 49.00
C ARG A 76 -10.31 5.42 48.77
N LEU A 77 -11.13 6.24 49.41
CA LEU A 77 -11.11 7.69 49.30
C LEU A 77 -10.12 8.35 50.27
N PHE A 78 -9.82 7.67 51.35
CA PHE A 78 -9.02 8.23 52.42
C PHE A 78 -7.66 7.53 52.53
N GLU A 79 -6.63 8.28 52.80
CA GLU A 79 -5.29 7.79 53.11
C GLU A 79 -5.22 7.32 54.55
N ASN A 80 -5.81 8.10 55.50
CA ASN A 80 -5.94 7.75 56.89
C ASN A 80 -7.33 8.12 57.41
N VAL A 81 -7.82 7.32 58.37
CA VAL A 81 -9.08 7.53 59.05
C VAL A 81 -8.80 7.31 60.55
N GLU A 82 -8.97 8.35 61.33
CA GLU A 82 -8.79 8.30 62.78
C GLU A 82 -10.13 8.63 63.44
N VAL A 83 -10.50 7.85 64.40
CA VAL A 83 -11.63 8.15 65.30
C VAL A 83 -11.09 8.46 66.65
N VAL A 84 -11.22 9.70 67.11
CA VAL A 84 -10.69 10.21 68.36
C VAL A 84 -11.87 10.52 69.27
N MET A 85 -11.72 10.24 70.52
CA MET A 85 -12.64 10.67 71.56
C MET A 85 -12.29 12.10 71.88
N ASP A 86 -13.23 13.02 71.70
CA ASP A 86 -13.04 14.44 72.00
C ASP A 86 -13.28 14.75 73.50
N SER A 87 -14.40 14.28 74.00
CA SER A 87 -14.74 14.43 75.45
C SER A 87 -15.80 13.41 75.85
N ILE A 88 -15.90 13.19 77.23
CA ILE A 88 -16.98 12.43 77.85
C ILE A 88 -17.61 13.33 78.88
N VAL A 89 -18.90 13.46 78.92
CA VAL A 89 -19.66 14.18 79.92
C VAL A 89 -20.74 13.24 80.46
N ALA A 90 -20.57 12.79 81.70
CA ALA A 90 -21.37 11.74 82.29
C ALA A 90 -21.37 10.45 81.42
N ASP A 91 -22.54 10.00 80.96
CA ASP A 91 -22.68 8.81 80.06
C ASP A 91 -22.72 9.16 78.60
N VAL A 92 -22.35 10.39 78.19
CA VAL A 92 -22.37 10.86 76.84
C VAL A 92 -20.93 11.04 76.32
N VAL A 93 -20.62 10.43 75.19
CA VAL A 93 -19.30 10.53 74.49
C VAL A 93 -19.42 11.39 73.25
N PHE A 94 -18.46 12.27 73.01
CA PHE A 94 -18.31 13.08 71.81
C PHE A 94 -17.15 12.50 70.99
N LEU A 95 -17.45 12.13 69.77
CA LEU A 95 -16.47 11.49 68.88
C LEU A 95 -16.09 12.45 67.72
N LYS A 96 -14.83 12.38 67.37
CA LYS A 96 -14.29 13.14 66.23
C LYS A 96 -13.69 12.17 65.24
N ILE A 97 -14.15 12.17 63.96
CA ILE A 97 -13.58 11.41 62.86
C ILE A 97 -12.67 12.36 62.07
N ARG A 98 -11.38 12.07 62.07
CA ARG A 98 -10.42 12.78 61.23
C ARG A 98 -10.17 11.99 59.95
N LEU A 99 -10.40 12.59 58.79
CA LEU A 99 -10.27 12.00 57.47
C LEU A 99 -9.13 12.70 56.73
N PHE A 100 -8.20 11.90 56.26
CA PHE A 100 -7.14 12.37 55.36
C PHE A 100 -7.46 11.89 53.98
N GLU A 101 -8.03 12.79 53.15
CA GLU A 101 -8.43 12.44 51.79
C GLU A 101 -7.20 12.20 50.90
N ARG A 102 -7.27 11.13 50.06
CA ARG A 102 -6.30 10.92 49.01
C ARG A 102 -6.45 11.97 47.94
N PRO A 103 -5.33 12.50 47.38
CA PRO A 103 -5.40 13.50 46.34
C PRO A 103 -5.99 12.94 45.04
N ALA A 104 -6.75 13.77 44.32
CA ALA A 104 -7.25 13.48 43.00
C ALA A 104 -6.24 13.91 41.95
N MET A 105 -6.19 13.22 40.81
CA MET A 105 -5.30 13.56 39.70
C MET A 105 -5.78 14.80 38.96
N ALA A 106 -5.03 15.89 38.96
CA ALA A 106 -5.27 17.08 38.14
C ALA A 106 -4.80 16.87 36.68
N GLY A 107 -3.69 16.19 36.52
CA GLY A 107 -3.09 15.87 35.21
C GLY A 107 -1.78 15.10 35.39
N TYR A 108 -1.16 14.77 34.27
CA TYR A 108 0.15 14.13 34.26
C TYR A 108 1.02 14.68 33.12
N SER A 109 2.32 14.42 33.18
CA SER A 109 3.30 14.78 32.17
C SER A 109 4.46 13.79 32.15
N PHE A 110 5.15 13.70 31.00
CA PHE A 110 6.29 12.81 30.81
C PHE A 110 7.58 13.62 30.66
N GLN A 111 8.65 13.15 31.32
CA GLN A 111 10.00 13.70 31.17
C GLN A 111 10.98 12.59 30.76
N GLY A 112 12.06 12.96 30.04
CA GLY A 112 13.07 12.00 29.56
C GLY A 112 12.74 11.34 28.21
N VAL A 113 11.62 11.68 27.57
CA VAL A 113 11.16 11.06 26.30
C VAL A 113 10.77 12.10 25.25
N LYS A 114 10.76 11.68 23.97
CA LYS A 114 10.37 12.54 22.85
C LYS A 114 8.85 12.72 22.77
N LYS A 115 8.38 13.89 22.39
CA LYS A 115 6.94 14.20 22.24
C LYS A 115 6.19 13.22 21.32
N ALA A 116 6.84 12.66 20.29
CA ALA A 116 6.25 11.67 19.40
C ALA A 116 5.85 10.33 20.08
N GLN A 117 6.23 10.12 21.33
CA GLN A 117 5.88 8.93 22.13
C GLN A 117 4.77 9.22 23.15
N PHE A 118 4.31 10.46 23.23
CA PHE A 118 3.34 10.87 24.27
C PHE A 118 2.00 10.17 24.08
N SER A 119 1.50 10.06 22.84
CA SER A 119 0.22 9.39 22.57
C SER A 119 0.17 7.94 23.08
N ASP A 120 1.23 7.17 22.84
CA ASP A 120 1.31 5.78 23.31
C ASP A 120 1.34 5.71 24.85
N LEU A 121 2.03 6.65 25.49
CA LEU A 121 2.14 6.72 26.95
C LEU A 121 0.86 7.25 27.61
N GLU A 122 0.18 8.19 26.96
CA GLU A 122 -1.12 8.71 27.39
C GLU A 122 -2.17 7.59 27.38
N GLU A 123 -2.22 6.78 26.33
CA GLU A 123 -3.12 5.61 26.27
C GLU A 123 -2.90 4.64 27.43
N ILE A 124 -1.63 4.39 27.81
CA ILE A 124 -1.28 3.52 28.93
C ILE A 124 -1.73 4.13 30.27
N VAL A 125 -1.45 5.42 30.48
CA VAL A 125 -1.78 6.09 31.76
C VAL A 125 -3.28 6.28 31.90
N ASP A 126 -3.99 6.71 30.83
CA ASP A 126 -5.43 6.91 30.83
C ASP A 126 -6.23 5.62 31.05
N GLY A 127 -5.66 4.47 30.67
CA GLY A 127 -6.20 3.14 30.99
C GLY A 127 -6.15 2.76 32.48
N ILE A 128 -5.34 3.46 33.28
CA ILE A 128 -5.11 3.16 34.73
C ILE A 128 -5.58 4.31 35.63
N LEU A 129 -5.30 5.53 35.21
CA LEU A 129 -5.51 6.76 35.97
C LEU A 129 -6.35 7.73 35.12
N SER A 130 -7.59 8.02 35.56
CA SER A 130 -8.44 9.00 34.92
C SER A 130 -8.27 10.39 35.57
N ARG A 131 -8.40 11.45 34.81
CA ARG A 131 -8.39 12.83 35.33
C ARG A 131 -9.54 13.02 36.33
N GLY A 132 -9.27 13.57 37.49
CA GLY A 132 -10.23 13.67 38.60
C GLY A 132 -10.36 12.38 39.43
N GLY A 133 -9.77 11.28 39.01
CA GLY A 133 -9.70 10.04 39.75
C GLY A 133 -8.71 10.13 40.93
N ILE A 134 -8.89 9.28 41.94
CA ILE A 134 -8.02 9.24 43.10
C ILE A 134 -6.71 8.57 42.76
N VAL A 135 -5.60 9.20 43.14
CA VAL A 135 -4.26 8.62 43.02
C VAL A 135 -3.99 7.75 44.22
N THR A 136 -3.75 6.46 43.98
CA THR A 136 -3.32 5.52 45.00
C THR A 136 -1.88 5.07 44.74
N VAL A 137 -1.18 4.61 45.76
CA VAL A 137 0.16 4.04 45.61
C VAL A 137 0.17 2.90 44.58
N ASN A 138 -0.88 2.04 44.59
CA ASN A 138 -0.99 0.94 43.67
C ASN A 138 -1.25 1.40 42.19
N SER A 139 -2.15 2.37 42.00
CA SER A 139 -2.43 2.87 40.62
C SER A 139 -1.22 3.57 40.01
N ARG A 140 -0.46 4.30 40.82
CA ARG A 140 0.80 4.93 40.43
C ARG A 140 1.85 3.87 40.06
N ALA A 141 2.08 2.89 40.94
CA ALA A 141 3.05 1.82 40.72
C ALA A 141 2.67 0.98 39.48
N LEU A 142 1.37 0.73 39.25
CA LEU A 142 0.90 0.04 38.07
C LEU A 142 1.16 0.85 36.79
N ALA A 143 0.96 2.17 36.82
CA ALA A 143 1.27 3.04 35.69
C ALA A 143 2.78 3.07 35.40
N GLU A 144 3.63 3.19 36.44
CA GLU A 144 5.09 3.10 36.32
C GLU A 144 5.49 1.76 35.67
N GLN A 145 4.99 0.65 36.17
CA GLN A 145 5.27 -0.70 35.66
C GLN A 145 4.82 -0.85 34.22
N LYS A 146 3.63 -0.37 33.84
CA LYS A 146 3.14 -0.50 32.45
C LYS A 146 3.94 0.35 31.47
N ILE A 147 4.41 1.51 31.88
CA ILE A 147 5.32 2.33 31.09
C ILE A 147 6.69 1.63 30.94
N GLU A 148 7.21 1.00 32.01
CA GLU A 148 8.44 0.21 31.95
C GLU A 148 8.28 -0.99 30.99
N GLU A 149 7.19 -1.76 31.11
CA GLU A 149 6.85 -2.88 30.20
C GLU A 149 6.80 -2.43 28.73
N TYR A 150 6.24 -1.25 28.45
CA TYR A 150 6.21 -0.68 27.11
C TYR A 150 7.62 -0.45 26.55
N TYR A 151 8.56 0.07 27.36
CA TYR A 151 9.94 0.27 26.93
C TYR A 151 10.72 -1.04 26.83
N ILE A 152 10.49 -1.98 27.74
CA ILE A 152 11.09 -3.32 27.70
C ILE A 152 10.66 -4.04 26.40
N LYS A 153 9.39 -3.98 26.01
CA LYS A 153 8.90 -4.49 24.73
C LYS A 153 9.58 -3.82 23.52
N LYS A 154 10.02 -2.58 23.63
CA LYS A 154 10.80 -1.87 22.59
C LYS A 154 12.30 -2.13 22.65
N GLY A 155 12.78 -3.01 23.54
CA GLY A 155 14.16 -3.44 23.68
C GLY A 155 15.04 -2.60 24.63
N PHE A 156 14.42 -1.80 25.49
CA PHE A 156 15.09 -1.04 26.55
C PHE A 156 14.92 -1.79 27.88
N LEU A 157 15.71 -2.84 28.07
CA LEU A 157 15.56 -3.74 29.23
C LEU A 157 15.87 -3.10 30.59
N ASP A 158 16.62 -2.02 30.58
CA ASP A 158 17.03 -1.27 31.75
C ASP A 158 16.24 0.04 31.90
N ALA A 159 15.01 0.09 31.33
CA ALA A 159 14.16 1.25 31.49
C ALA A 159 13.66 1.36 32.93
N GLU A 160 13.74 2.56 33.48
CA GLU A 160 13.26 2.90 34.82
C GLU A 160 12.26 4.04 34.72
N VAL A 161 11.16 3.92 35.45
CA VAL A 161 10.11 4.93 35.49
C VAL A 161 9.80 5.27 36.95
N ASN A 162 9.86 6.54 37.27
CA ASN A 162 9.55 7.05 38.60
C ASN A 162 8.54 8.21 38.48
N ALA A 163 7.38 8.07 39.05
CA ALA A 163 6.38 9.11 39.13
C ALA A 163 6.53 9.96 40.39
N LYS A 164 6.62 11.28 40.20
CA LYS A 164 6.60 12.26 41.30
C LYS A 164 5.24 12.92 41.36
N GLU A 165 4.69 13.01 42.55
CA GLU A 165 3.48 13.75 42.86
C GLU A 165 3.83 15.21 43.21
N ILE A 166 3.20 16.15 42.53
CA ILE A 166 3.33 17.58 42.85
C ILE A 166 1.93 18.13 43.08
N MET A 167 1.72 18.72 44.25
CA MET A 167 0.45 19.38 44.58
C MET A 167 0.11 20.47 43.59
N ASP A 168 -1.13 20.47 43.09
CA ASP A 168 -1.61 21.53 42.23
C ASP A 168 -1.86 22.80 43.04
N LYS A 169 -1.24 23.91 42.63
CA LYS A 169 -1.40 25.22 43.28
C LYS A 169 -2.78 25.83 43.06
N LYS A 170 -3.56 25.32 42.09
CA LYS A 170 -4.86 25.91 41.69
C LYS A 170 -6.05 25.18 42.29
N LYS A 171 -5.92 23.94 42.66
CA LYS A 171 -7.03 23.11 43.18
C LYS A 171 -6.59 22.41 44.46
N VAL A 172 -7.47 22.51 45.45
CA VAL A 172 -7.24 21.89 46.78
C VAL A 172 -7.28 20.36 46.63
N ASN A 173 -6.40 19.66 47.32
CA ASN A 173 -6.30 18.21 47.36
C ASN A 173 -6.21 17.53 45.96
N THR A 174 -5.47 18.16 45.05
CA THR A 174 -5.18 17.58 43.73
C THR A 174 -3.68 17.55 43.45
N VAL A 175 -3.26 16.53 42.69
CA VAL A 175 -1.85 16.34 42.34
C VAL A 175 -1.68 16.21 40.83
N ASN A 176 -0.55 16.70 40.33
CA ASN A 176 -0.03 16.42 39.02
C ASN A 176 1.04 15.35 39.12
N LEU A 177 0.96 14.30 38.31
CA LEU A 177 1.94 13.25 38.22
C LEU A 177 3.00 13.59 37.16
N ILE A 178 4.26 13.54 37.49
CA ILE A 178 5.36 13.66 36.54
C ILE A 178 6.07 12.31 36.45
N PHE A 179 5.89 11.62 35.35
CA PHE A 179 6.59 10.38 35.04
C PHE A 179 7.97 10.70 34.47
N ASN A 180 8.99 10.49 35.28
CA ASN A 180 10.40 10.61 34.90
C ASN A 180 10.85 9.26 34.33
N ILE A 181 11.12 9.23 33.02
CA ILE A 181 11.44 8.02 32.30
C ILE A 181 12.89 8.04 31.86
N SER A 182 13.67 7.12 32.42
CA SER A 182 15.04 6.84 31.99
C SER A 182 15.02 5.56 31.13
N LYS A 183 15.15 5.68 29.84
CA LYS A 183 15.11 4.50 28.93
C LYS A 183 16.40 3.71 28.97
N ASN A 184 17.51 4.34 29.36
CA ASN A 184 18.84 3.81 29.15
C ASN A 184 19.11 3.37 27.69
N ASP A 185 20.19 2.68 27.43
CA ASP A 185 20.50 2.18 26.08
C ASP A 185 19.80 0.86 25.79
N ARG A 186 19.51 0.60 24.51
CA ARG A 186 19.03 -0.71 24.09
C ARG A 186 20.11 -1.75 24.32
N VAL A 187 19.77 -2.82 25.00
CA VAL A 187 20.69 -3.92 25.25
C VAL A 187 20.96 -4.67 23.93
N LYS A 188 22.25 -4.79 23.57
CA LYS A 188 22.70 -5.45 22.33
C LYS A 188 23.06 -6.90 22.60
N ILE A 189 22.82 -7.76 21.61
CA ILE A 189 23.18 -9.17 21.64
C ILE A 189 24.60 -9.29 21.10
N LYS A 190 25.53 -9.82 21.93
CA LYS A 190 26.94 -10.03 21.54
C LYS A 190 27.08 -11.27 20.67
N ASP A 191 26.58 -12.40 21.13
CA ASP A 191 26.58 -13.66 20.35
C ASP A 191 25.40 -14.56 20.73
N ILE A 192 25.10 -15.51 19.82
CA ILE A 192 24.09 -16.54 19.98
C ILE A 192 24.74 -17.86 19.58
N THR A 193 24.82 -18.79 20.53
CA THR A 193 25.40 -20.12 20.36
C THR A 193 24.31 -21.18 20.39
N PHE A 194 24.58 -22.30 19.75
CA PHE A 194 23.68 -23.44 19.71
C PHE A 194 24.47 -24.68 20.11
N SER A 195 23.81 -25.60 20.80
CA SER A 195 24.30 -26.93 21.14
C SER A 195 23.28 -27.98 20.78
N GLY A 196 23.70 -29.23 20.55
CA GLY A 196 22.82 -30.34 20.17
C GLY A 196 22.27 -30.29 18.74
N ASN A 197 22.65 -29.33 17.93
CA ASN A 197 22.21 -29.16 16.53
C ASN A 197 23.16 -29.86 15.56
N GLU A 198 23.11 -31.18 15.51
CA GLU A 198 24.02 -32.00 14.69
C GLU A 198 23.71 -31.91 13.19
N ASN A 199 22.42 -31.88 12.81
CA ASN A 199 21.94 -31.91 11.44
C ASN A 199 21.74 -30.53 10.81
N VAL A 200 21.57 -29.47 11.62
CA VAL A 200 21.34 -28.12 11.13
C VAL A 200 22.47 -27.20 11.59
N LYS A 201 23.20 -26.65 10.65
CA LYS A 201 24.36 -25.76 10.93
C LYS A 201 23.92 -24.48 11.67
N ASP A 202 24.67 -24.02 12.66
CA ASP A 202 24.50 -22.75 13.38
C ASP A 202 24.20 -21.55 12.48
N LYS A 203 24.90 -21.44 11.35
CA LYS A 203 24.69 -20.36 10.39
C LYS A 203 23.26 -20.32 9.86
N LYS A 204 22.62 -21.48 9.70
CA LYS A 204 21.22 -21.58 9.27
C LYS A 204 20.28 -21.21 10.40
N LEU A 205 20.50 -21.73 11.62
CA LEU A 205 19.73 -21.40 12.82
C LEU A 205 19.77 -19.89 13.12
N ARG A 206 20.96 -19.26 13.06
CA ARG A 206 21.09 -17.81 13.21
C ARG A 206 20.32 -17.00 12.16
N LYS A 207 20.10 -17.53 10.96
CA LYS A 207 19.28 -16.87 9.92
C LYS A 207 17.79 -16.95 10.23
N LEU A 208 17.33 -17.99 10.92
CA LEU A 208 15.95 -18.18 11.31
C LEU A 208 15.52 -17.20 12.41
N LEU A 209 16.46 -16.80 13.26
CA LEU A 209 16.24 -15.75 14.27
C LEU A 209 16.11 -14.40 13.56
N LYS A 210 14.93 -14.05 13.08
CA LYS A 210 14.68 -12.85 12.25
C LYS A 210 14.70 -11.56 13.06
N GLY A 211 14.13 -11.59 14.27
CA GLY A 211 14.04 -10.48 15.23
C GLY A 211 15.28 -10.35 16.10
N THR A 212 15.90 -11.49 16.46
CA THR A 212 17.01 -11.60 17.39
C THR A 212 18.33 -11.70 16.63
N LYS A 213 19.05 -10.57 16.47
CA LYS A 213 20.31 -10.51 15.70
C LYS A 213 21.50 -10.14 16.56
N LYS A 214 22.62 -10.86 16.38
CA LYS A 214 23.88 -10.48 17.02
C LYS A 214 24.49 -9.20 16.46
N GLN A 215 25.31 -8.52 17.21
CA GLN A 215 26.04 -7.32 16.82
C GLN A 215 26.99 -7.61 15.65
N GLY A 216 27.13 -6.69 14.70
CA GLY A 216 28.04 -6.82 13.56
C GLY A 216 27.38 -7.26 12.25
N THR A 217 26.06 -7.39 12.18
CA THR A 217 25.33 -7.61 10.92
C THR A 217 25.15 -6.28 10.20
N PHE A 218 25.67 -6.19 8.97
CA PHE A 218 25.59 -4.97 8.14
C PHE A 218 24.12 -4.50 7.97
N LEU A 219 23.86 -3.23 8.26
CA LEU A 219 22.54 -2.56 8.20
C LEU A 219 21.47 -3.03 9.22
N LYS A 220 21.73 -3.99 10.09
CA LYS A 220 20.76 -4.42 11.10
C LYS A 220 21.22 -4.06 12.51
N LYS A 221 20.42 -3.25 13.21
CA LYS A 221 20.70 -2.90 14.62
C LYS A 221 20.39 -4.10 15.50
N SER A 222 21.41 -4.60 16.24
CA SER A 222 21.22 -5.60 17.28
C SER A 222 20.40 -5.02 18.42
N LYS A 223 19.33 -5.72 18.81
CA LYS A 223 18.48 -5.41 19.97
C LYS A 223 17.85 -6.70 20.47
N PHE A 224 17.57 -6.80 21.75
CA PHE A 224 16.78 -7.89 22.31
C PHE A 224 15.35 -7.41 22.56
N ILE A 225 14.38 -8.15 22.03
CA ILE A 225 12.94 -8.01 22.29
C ILE A 225 12.41 -9.40 22.62
N ALA A 226 11.81 -9.57 23.76
CA ALA A 226 11.38 -10.89 24.26
C ALA A 226 10.33 -11.56 23.38
N GLU A 227 9.41 -10.77 22.81
CA GLU A 227 8.38 -11.25 21.88
C GLU A 227 8.99 -11.73 20.57
N ASP A 228 9.88 -10.91 19.94
CA ASP A 228 10.63 -11.30 18.74
C ASP A 228 11.42 -12.60 18.99
N TYR A 229 12.01 -12.76 20.16
CA TYR A 229 12.77 -13.95 20.53
C TYR A 229 11.89 -15.19 20.71
N ALA A 230 10.70 -15.03 21.30
CA ALA A 230 9.75 -16.13 21.43
C ALA A 230 9.30 -16.64 20.03
N ASP A 231 9.04 -15.73 19.10
CA ASP A 231 8.68 -16.09 17.73
C ASP A 231 9.87 -16.67 16.95
N ASP A 232 11.07 -16.16 17.17
CA ASP A 232 12.29 -16.72 16.58
C ASP A 232 12.55 -18.16 17.05
N LYS A 233 12.27 -18.51 18.33
CA LYS A 233 12.33 -19.89 18.80
C LYS A 233 11.32 -20.80 18.07
N LYS A 234 10.09 -20.32 17.89
CA LYS A 234 9.09 -21.05 17.08
C LYS A 234 9.57 -21.26 15.63
N ASN A 235 10.21 -20.25 15.01
CA ASN A 235 10.78 -20.37 13.67
C ASN A 235 11.88 -21.43 13.60
N VAL A 236 12.70 -21.58 14.65
CA VAL A 236 13.74 -22.62 14.73
C VAL A 236 13.09 -24.00 14.75
N ILE A 237 12.13 -24.24 15.65
CA ILE A 237 11.42 -25.53 15.74
C ILE A 237 10.63 -25.83 14.45
N ALA A 238 9.92 -24.85 13.91
CA ALA A 238 9.20 -25.02 12.64
C ALA A 238 10.15 -25.41 11.48
N HIS A 239 11.40 -24.94 11.51
CA HIS A 239 12.37 -25.37 10.52
C HIS A 239 12.80 -26.83 10.67
N TYR A 240 12.99 -27.30 11.90
CA TYR A 240 13.27 -28.70 12.17
C TYR A 240 12.10 -29.59 11.76
N ASN A 241 10.85 -29.16 12.08
CA ASN A 241 9.65 -29.88 11.68
C ASN A 241 9.51 -30.00 10.15
N LYS A 242 9.92 -28.96 9.39
CA LYS A 242 9.98 -29.01 7.92
C LYS A 242 11.02 -30.00 7.38
N LEU A 243 12.04 -30.30 8.15
CA LEU A 243 13.08 -31.26 7.81
C LEU A 243 12.76 -32.68 8.32
N GLY A 244 11.58 -32.88 8.93
CA GLY A 244 11.14 -34.17 9.44
C GLY A 244 11.50 -34.46 10.89
N TYR A 245 12.16 -33.57 11.56
CA TYR A 245 12.48 -33.67 12.99
C TYR A 245 11.28 -33.23 13.81
N ARG A 246 10.27 -34.05 13.88
CA ARG A 246 8.99 -33.78 14.52
C ARG A 246 9.11 -33.49 16.02
N ASP A 247 9.99 -34.24 16.70
CA ASP A 247 10.15 -34.18 18.17
C ASP A 247 11.21 -33.12 18.57
N ALA A 248 11.69 -32.34 17.61
CA ALA A 248 12.67 -31.31 17.88
C ALA A 248 12.17 -30.28 18.87
N GLN A 249 12.96 -30.00 19.90
CA GLN A 249 12.63 -29.05 20.95
C GLN A 249 13.86 -28.27 21.41
N ILE A 250 13.62 -27.08 21.95
CA ILE A 250 14.63 -26.31 22.65
C ILE A 250 14.49 -26.69 24.12
N VAL A 251 15.41 -27.52 24.60
CA VAL A 251 15.41 -28.05 25.97
C VAL A 251 15.76 -26.99 26.98
N ARG A 252 16.69 -26.11 26.61
CA ARG A 252 17.15 -25.03 27.47
C ARG A 252 17.50 -23.81 26.62
N ASP A 253 17.10 -22.64 27.08
CA ASP A 253 17.57 -21.35 26.59
C ASP A 253 18.13 -20.54 27.75
N THR A 254 19.42 -20.27 27.66
CA THR A 254 20.11 -19.51 28.72
C THR A 254 20.51 -18.15 28.18
N MET A 255 20.29 -17.12 28.97
CA MET A 255 20.63 -15.77 28.65
C MET A 255 21.31 -15.08 29.80
N TRP A 256 22.50 -14.51 29.54
CA TRP A 256 23.27 -13.80 30.58
C TRP A 256 23.94 -12.55 29.99
N ARG A 257 24.37 -11.65 30.87
CA ARG A 257 25.14 -10.47 30.49
C ARG A 257 26.63 -10.71 30.66
N ASN A 258 27.38 -10.34 29.64
CA ASN A 258 28.83 -10.34 29.72
C ASN A 258 29.36 -9.10 30.51
N ALA A 259 30.66 -8.99 30.71
CA ALA A 259 31.30 -7.85 31.36
C ALA A 259 31.01 -6.48 30.69
N ASP A 260 30.72 -6.45 29.41
CA ASP A 260 30.35 -5.24 28.66
C ASP A 260 28.84 -4.89 28.75
N GLY A 261 28.07 -5.61 29.57
CA GLY A 261 26.63 -5.43 29.75
C GLY A 261 25.79 -5.94 28.54
N LYS A 262 26.40 -6.64 27.58
CA LYS A 262 25.72 -7.20 26.40
C LYS A 262 25.19 -8.61 26.68
N ILE A 263 24.10 -8.96 26.00
CA ILE A 263 23.47 -10.27 26.12
C ILE A 263 24.28 -11.32 25.34
N MET A 264 24.57 -12.44 26.00
CA MET A 264 24.98 -13.71 25.44
C MET A 264 23.80 -14.66 25.54
N MET A 265 23.57 -15.46 24.50
CA MET A 265 22.48 -16.42 24.43
C MET A 265 22.99 -17.79 24.04
N GLU A 266 22.49 -18.82 24.67
CA GLU A 266 22.76 -20.21 24.37
C GLU A 266 21.44 -20.99 24.27
N LEU A 267 21.24 -21.71 23.18
CA LEU A 267 20.07 -22.54 22.95
C LEU A 267 20.52 -23.99 22.80
N ASP A 268 20.05 -24.83 23.71
CA ASP A 268 20.27 -26.28 23.66
C ASP A 268 19.10 -26.91 22.92
N ILE A 269 19.40 -27.58 21.80
CA ILE A 269 18.40 -28.17 20.91
C ILE A 269 18.53 -29.68 20.99
N GLU A 270 17.43 -30.37 21.19
CA GLU A 270 17.29 -31.80 21.03
C GLU A 270 16.56 -32.03 19.70
N GLU A 271 17.26 -32.51 18.69
CA GLU A 271 16.71 -32.65 17.32
C GLU A 271 15.73 -33.82 17.20
N GLY A 272 15.93 -34.90 17.98
CA GLY A 272 15.16 -36.13 17.85
C GLY A 272 15.47 -36.89 16.57
N ASN A 273 14.60 -37.82 16.21
CA ASN A 273 14.73 -38.60 14.98
C ASN A 273 14.06 -37.89 13.79
N GLN A 274 14.58 -38.15 12.59
CA GLN A 274 13.94 -37.72 11.35
C GLN A 274 12.87 -38.75 10.93
N TYR A 275 11.63 -38.28 10.76
CA TYR A 275 10.49 -39.11 10.39
C TYR A 275 10.14 -39.02 8.91
N PHE A 276 9.56 -40.14 8.39
CA PHE A 276 9.15 -40.29 7.00
C PHE A 276 7.72 -40.82 6.88
N TYR A 277 7.04 -40.45 5.80
CA TYR A 277 5.73 -41.03 5.50
C TYR A 277 5.88 -42.49 5.04
N ARG A 278 5.18 -43.45 5.71
CA ARG A 278 5.22 -44.85 5.31
C ARG A 278 4.02 -45.23 4.47
N ASN A 279 2.82 -45.12 5.02
CA ASN A 279 1.59 -45.33 4.29
C ASN A 279 0.62 -44.19 4.55
N ILE A 280 -0.07 -43.75 3.49
CA ILE A 280 -1.14 -42.75 3.56
C ILE A 280 -2.39 -43.47 3.04
N THR A 281 -3.42 -43.59 3.87
CA THR A 281 -4.65 -44.27 3.54
C THR A 281 -5.84 -43.32 3.66
N TRP A 282 -6.80 -43.47 2.78
CA TRP A 282 -7.99 -42.66 2.74
C TRP A 282 -9.19 -43.45 3.29
N LYS A 283 -10.08 -42.80 4.02
CA LYS A 283 -11.29 -43.37 4.56
C LYS A 283 -12.45 -42.41 4.58
N GLY A 284 -13.57 -42.78 4.01
CA GLY A 284 -14.78 -41.98 3.97
C GLY A 284 -14.94 -41.14 2.71
N ASN A 285 -14.02 -41.24 1.76
CA ASN A 285 -14.08 -40.59 0.44
C ASN A 285 -14.92 -41.46 -0.52
N THR A 286 -16.08 -40.98 -0.92
CA THR A 286 -16.97 -41.65 -1.88
C THR A 286 -17.03 -40.89 -3.23
N ILE A 287 -16.66 -39.62 -3.27
CA ILE A 287 -16.80 -38.76 -4.42
C ILE A 287 -15.50 -38.73 -5.27
N TYR A 288 -14.38 -38.72 -4.60
CA TYR A 288 -13.06 -38.72 -5.25
C TYR A 288 -12.30 -39.99 -4.91
N ALA A 289 -11.68 -40.62 -5.92
CA ALA A 289 -10.88 -41.81 -5.74
C ALA A 289 -9.56 -41.50 -4.98
N ASP A 290 -9.01 -42.49 -4.28
CA ASP A 290 -7.78 -42.38 -3.50
C ASP A 290 -6.62 -41.85 -4.33
N GLU A 291 -6.55 -42.26 -5.61
CA GLU A 291 -5.49 -41.83 -6.53
C GLU A 291 -5.58 -40.30 -6.82
N GLN A 292 -6.80 -39.77 -6.98
CA GLN A 292 -7.04 -38.36 -7.23
C GLN A 292 -6.69 -37.52 -6.00
N LEU A 293 -7.12 -37.93 -4.82
CA LEU A 293 -6.78 -37.25 -3.56
C LEU A 293 -5.28 -37.31 -3.29
N SER A 294 -4.63 -38.45 -3.54
CA SER A 294 -3.19 -38.61 -3.38
C SER A 294 -2.39 -37.72 -4.34
N LEU A 295 -2.88 -37.52 -5.58
CA LEU A 295 -2.28 -36.63 -6.56
C LEU A 295 -2.36 -35.17 -6.09
N VAL A 296 -3.49 -34.74 -5.53
CA VAL A 296 -3.67 -33.38 -4.99
C VAL A 296 -2.86 -33.17 -3.73
N LEU A 297 -2.81 -34.18 -2.85
CA LEU A 297 -2.00 -34.14 -1.64
C LEU A 297 -0.51 -33.96 -1.99
N GLY A 298 -0.02 -34.67 -3.02
CA GLY A 298 1.34 -34.54 -3.51
C GLY A 298 2.40 -34.94 -2.48
N ILE A 299 2.06 -35.85 -1.56
CA ILE A 299 2.95 -36.46 -0.57
C ILE A 299 2.95 -37.97 -0.82
N SER A 300 4.12 -38.53 -0.93
CA SER A 300 4.34 -39.92 -1.29
C SER A 300 5.01 -40.72 -0.17
N LYS A 301 4.90 -42.03 -0.24
CA LYS A 301 5.67 -42.92 0.64
C LYS A 301 7.16 -42.71 0.52
N GLY A 302 7.85 -42.56 1.66
CA GLY A 302 9.27 -42.26 1.74
C GLY A 302 9.63 -40.78 1.77
N ASP A 303 8.65 -39.88 1.54
CA ASP A 303 8.87 -38.45 1.72
C ASP A 303 9.13 -38.12 3.20
N VAL A 304 9.90 -37.06 3.42
CA VAL A 304 10.16 -36.57 4.77
C VAL A 304 8.88 -36.03 5.39
N TYR A 305 8.61 -36.41 6.63
CA TYR A 305 7.43 -35.93 7.36
C TYR A 305 7.49 -34.42 7.54
N ASN A 306 6.43 -33.75 7.16
CA ASN A 306 6.30 -32.30 7.27
C ASN A 306 4.83 -31.93 7.53
N ASP A 307 4.52 -31.67 8.81
CA ASP A 307 3.15 -31.36 9.22
C ASP A 307 2.63 -30.06 8.59
N GLU A 308 3.45 -29.03 8.50
CA GLU A 308 3.05 -27.75 7.87
C GLU A 308 2.65 -27.95 6.39
N LEU A 309 3.43 -28.75 5.66
CA LEU A 309 3.09 -29.10 4.28
C LEU A 309 1.80 -29.93 4.22
N LEU A 310 1.66 -30.91 5.11
CA LEU A 310 0.46 -31.74 5.19
C LEU A 310 -0.79 -30.88 5.44
N GLN A 311 -0.79 -30.04 6.47
CA GLN A 311 -1.91 -29.16 6.79
C GLN A 311 -2.21 -28.20 5.62
N LYS A 312 -1.19 -27.65 4.99
CA LYS A 312 -1.34 -26.78 3.81
C LYS A 312 -1.99 -27.52 2.64
N ARG A 313 -1.67 -28.79 2.41
CA ARG A 313 -2.25 -29.61 1.34
C ARG A 313 -3.65 -30.12 1.68
N LEU A 314 -3.97 -30.24 2.97
CA LEU A 314 -5.32 -30.65 3.39
C LEU A 314 -6.32 -29.51 3.39
N SER A 315 -6.00 -28.37 3.98
CA SER A 315 -7.01 -27.37 4.34
C SER A 315 -6.78 -25.96 3.81
N PHE A 316 -5.59 -25.56 3.41
CA PHE A 316 -5.36 -24.17 3.00
C PHE A 316 -4.10 -23.95 2.16
N SER A 317 -4.23 -23.96 0.85
CA SER A 317 -3.19 -23.47 -0.05
C SER A 317 -3.53 -22.06 -0.53
N GLN A 318 -2.94 -21.03 0.09
CA GLN A 318 -3.10 -19.63 -0.38
C GLN A 318 -2.44 -19.39 -1.74
N ASP A 319 -1.42 -20.19 -2.08
CA ASP A 319 -0.58 -19.93 -3.24
C ASP A 319 -1.20 -20.41 -4.56
N ASP A 320 -1.92 -21.54 -4.55
CA ASP A 320 -2.43 -22.16 -5.78
C ASP A 320 -3.87 -22.71 -5.70
N GLY A 321 -4.50 -22.68 -4.52
CA GLY A 321 -5.86 -23.22 -4.32
C GLY A 321 -5.96 -24.73 -4.58
N ARG A 322 -4.83 -25.45 -4.61
CA ARG A 322 -4.75 -26.87 -4.87
C ARG A 322 -4.60 -27.65 -3.57
N ASP A 323 -5.63 -27.63 -2.75
CA ASP A 323 -5.72 -28.43 -1.53
C ASP A 323 -6.97 -29.30 -1.55
N ILE A 324 -6.99 -30.34 -0.70
CA ILE A 324 -8.09 -31.30 -0.63
C ILE A 324 -9.40 -30.62 -0.26
N SER A 325 -9.38 -29.74 0.72
CA SER A 325 -10.61 -29.03 1.14
C SER A 325 -11.17 -28.15 0.02
N SER A 326 -10.33 -27.48 -0.77
CA SER A 326 -10.79 -26.69 -1.90
C SER A 326 -11.48 -27.54 -2.97
N LEU A 327 -10.99 -28.76 -3.21
CA LEU A 327 -11.59 -29.67 -4.19
C LEU A 327 -13.06 -29.98 -3.85
N TYR A 328 -13.35 -30.21 -2.56
CA TYR A 328 -14.71 -30.46 -2.08
C TYR A 328 -15.53 -29.17 -1.95
N LEU A 329 -14.99 -28.14 -1.31
CA LEU A 329 -15.69 -26.89 -1.06
C LEU A 329 -16.08 -26.14 -2.35
N ASP A 330 -15.27 -26.25 -3.42
CA ASP A 330 -15.59 -25.64 -4.72
C ASP A 330 -16.68 -26.40 -5.48
N ASN A 331 -16.97 -27.65 -5.07
CA ASN A 331 -18.06 -28.45 -5.61
C ASN A 331 -19.31 -28.47 -4.70
N GLY A 332 -19.39 -27.59 -3.72
CA GLY A 332 -20.56 -27.41 -2.89
C GLY A 332 -20.56 -28.19 -1.57
N TYR A 333 -19.55 -28.98 -1.27
CA TYR A 333 -19.49 -29.77 -0.04
C TYR A 333 -19.06 -28.91 1.15
N LEU A 334 -19.93 -28.00 1.57
CA LEU A 334 -19.66 -27.03 2.64
C LEU A 334 -19.38 -27.70 3.99
N PHE A 335 -20.00 -28.88 4.25
CA PHE A 335 -19.86 -29.60 5.50
C PHE A 335 -18.72 -30.63 5.48
N PHE A 336 -17.84 -30.52 4.49
CA PHE A 336 -16.65 -31.33 4.38
C PHE A 336 -15.68 -31.10 5.55
N ASP A 337 -15.21 -32.22 6.10
CA ASP A 337 -14.13 -32.21 7.10
C ASP A 337 -13.11 -33.31 6.79
N ILE A 338 -11.86 -33.06 7.07
CA ILE A 338 -10.76 -34.00 6.91
C ILE A 338 -9.82 -33.93 8.10
N GLN A 339 -9.58 -35.11 8.70
CA GLN A 339 -8.71 -35.23 9.86
C GLN A 339 -7.60 -36.24 9.57
N PRO A 340 -6.32 -35.82 9.53
CA PRO A 340 -5.20 -36.70 9.50
C PRO A 340 -5.03 -37.39 10.86
N THR A 341 -5.03 -38.69 10.89
CA THR A 341 -4.86 -39.51 12.12
C THR A 341 -3.63 -40.38 11.97
N GLU A 342 -2.69 -40.22 12.87
CA GLU A 342 -1.52 -41.11 12.96
C GLU A 342 -1.96 -42.47 13.50
N LYS A 343 -1.75 -43.54 12.72
CA LYS A 343 -2.10 -44.89 13.11
C LYS A 343 -1.02 -45.64 13.85
N SER A 344 0.19 -45.55 13.33
CA SER A 344 1.33 -46.24 13.90
C SER A 344 2.63 -45.59 13.51
N ILE A 345 3.61 -45.70 14.36
CA ILE A 345 4.99 -45.31 14.09
C ILE A 345 5.82 -46.60 14.20
N VAL A 346 6.52 -46.94 13.14
CA VAL A 346 7.39 -48.10 13.11
C VAL A 346 8.78 -47.63 12.73
N ASN A 347 9.70 -47.66 13.67
CA ASN A 347 10.98 -47.01 13.63
C ASN A 347 10.77 -45.48 13.41
N ASP A 348 11.33 -44.95 12.33
CA ASP A 348 11.20 -43.53 11.97
C ASP A 348 10.14 -43.30 10.87
N SER A 349 9.17 -44.19 10.72
CA SER A 349 8.17 -44.13 9.65
C SER A 349 6.74 -44.10 10.19
N ILE A 350 5.96 -43.14 9.71
CA ILE A 350 4.59 -42.83 10.19
C ILE A 350 3.56 -43.33 9.19
N ASP A 351 2.54 -44.02 9.68
CA ASP A 351 1.31 -44.31 8.94
C ASP A 351 0.24 -43.32 9.26
N ILE A 352 -0.31 -42.66 8.23
CA ILE A 352 -1.40 -41.71 8.38
C ILE A 352 -2.67 -42.21 7.70
N GLU A 353 -3.79 -42.16 8.43
CA GLU A 353 -5.12 -42.34 7.88
C GLU A 353 -5.81 -40.98 7.75
N MET A 354 -6.18 -40.63 6.53
CA MET A 354 -6.96 -39.42 6.21
C MET A 354 -8.44 -39.77 6.36
N ARG A 355 -9.07 -39.32 7.44
CA ARG A 355 -10.51 -39.51 7.67
C ARG A 355 -11.28 -38.37 7.09
N ILE A 356 -12.13 -38.67 6.11
CA ILE A 356 -12.98 -37.72 5.40
C ILE A 356 -14.42 -37.89 5.82
N SER A 357 -15.07 -36.78 6.11
CA SER A 357 -16.50 -36.64 6.20
C SER A 357 -16.95 -35.70 5.11
N GLU A 358 -17.55 -36.23 4.04
CA GLU A 358 -17.86 -35.42 2.84
C GLU A 358 -19.05 -34.49 3.05
N GLY A 359 -20.01 -34.90 3.87
CA GLY A 359 -21.26 -34.19 4.10
C GLY A 359 -22.15 -34.09 2.85
N SER A 360 -23.18 -33.25 2.93
CA SER A 360 -24.06 -32.97 1.79
C SER A 360 -23.62 -31.70 1.03
N GLN A 361 -23.96 -31.65 -0.25
CA GLN A 361 -23.77 -30.40 -1.03
C GLN A 361 -24.71 -29.32 -0.51
N ALA A 362 -24.20 -28.09 -0.44
CA ALA A 362 -24.94 -26.90 -0.09
C ALA A 362 -25.13 -25.98 -1.31
N THR A 363 -26.33 -25.42 -1.44
CA THR A 363 -26.69 -24.40 -2.44
C THR A 363 -26.79 -23.05 -1.76
N ILE A 364 -26.36 -21.99 -2.41
CA ILE A 364 -26.51 -20.62 -1.90
C ILE A 364 -28.00 -20.26 -1.94
N ASP A 365 -28.59 -19.97 -0.78
CA ASP A 365 -29.98 -19.52 -0.64
C ASP A 365 -30.05 -18.02 -0.84
N ASN A 366 -29.38 -17.27 0.03
CA ASN A 366 -29.35 -15.80 -0.02
C ASN A 366 -27.93 -15.24 -0.02
N VAL A 367 -27.78 -14.09 -0.68
CA VAL A 367 -26.57 -13.25 -0.61
C VAL A 367 -26.97 -11.91 -0.05
N VAL A 368 -26.49 -11.60 1.15
CA VAL A 368 -26.78 -10.36 1.89
C VAL A 368 -25.55 -9.46 1.90
N ILE A 369 -25.74 -8.18 1.62
CA ILE A 369 -24.67 -7.16 1.67
C ILE A 369 -25.03 -6.16 2.76
N ARG A 370 -24.05 -5.78 3.59
CA ARG A 370 -24.21 -4.83 4.71
C ARG A 370 -23.07 -3.81 4.73
N GLY A 371 -23.41 -2.56 5.12
CA GLY A 371 -22.41 -1.49 5.30
C GLY A 371 -22.10 -0.68 4.04
N ASN A 372 -22.90 -0.86 2.98
CA ASN A 372 -22.80 -0.07 1.75
C ASN A 372 -23.78 1.12 1.78
N ASP A 373 -23.49 2.10 2.64
CA ASP A 373 -24.41 3.22 2.90
C ASP A 373 -24.49 4.24 1.75
N ARG A 374 -23.39 4.40 0.99
CA ARG A 374 -23.26 5.32 -0.16
C ARG A 374 -23.30 4.61 -1.50
N THR A 375 -22.69 3.42 -1.57
CA THR A 375 -22.59 2.64 -2.80
C THR A 375 -23.86 1.81 -2.99
N HIS A 376 -24.52 1.96 -4.12
CA HIS A 376 -25.71 1.19 -4.43
C HIS A 376 -25.40 -0.32 -4.47
N GLU A 377 -26.32 -1.11 -3.95
CA GLU A 377 -26.17 -2.56 -3.81
C GLU A 377 -25.84 -3.26 -5.14
N HIS A 378 -26.40 -2.80 -6.26
CA HIS A 378 -26.14 -3.37 -7.57
C HIS A 378 -24.66 -3.30 -7.99
N VAL A 379 -23.92 -2.31 -7.49
CA VAL A 379 -22.48 -2.13 -7.78
C VAL A 379 -21.67 -3.25 -7.13
N LEU A 380 -22.00 -3.64 -5.89
CA LEU A 380 -21.35 -4.76 -5.21
C LEU A 380 -21.82 -6.07 -5.82
N ARG A 381 -23.15 -6.24 -5.95
CA ARG A 381 -23.77 -7.50 -6.40
C ARG A 381 -23.31 -7.94 -7.78
N ARG A 382 -23.05 -7.00 -8.70
CA ARG A 382 -22.54 -7.33 -10.04
C ARG A 382 -21.11 -7.88 -10.04
N GLU A 383 -20.32 -7.58 -9.00
CA GLU A 383 -18.95 -8.08 -8.83
C GLU A 383 -18.91 -9.45 -8.14
N LEU A 384 -20.00 -9.84 -7.47
CA LEU A 384 -20.06 -11.12 -6.78
C LEU A 384 -20.20 -12.28 -7.77
N ARG A 385 -19.40 -13.32 -7.53
CA ARG A 385 -19.53 -14.59 -8.25
C ARG A 385 -20.49 -15.55 -7.55
N THR A 386 -20.75 -15.34 -6.27
CA THR A 386 -21.73 -16.09 -5.48
C THR A 386 -23.15 -15.61 -5.81
N LYS A 387 -23.98 -16.50 -6.33
CA LYS A 387 -25.37 -16.17 -6.69
C LYS A 387 -26.34 -17.13 -6.04
N PRO A 388 -27.53 -16.65 -5.62
CA PRO A 388 -28.60 -17.55 -5.15
C PRO A 388 -28.92 -18.62 -6.19
N GLY A 389 -29.08 -19.88 -5.73
CA GLY A 389 -29.34 -21.04 -6.55
C GLY A 389 -28.11 -21.74 -7.11
N GLU A 390 -26.94 -21.16 -7.05
CA GLU A 390 -25.68 -21.82 -7.43
C GLU A 390 -25.12 -22.65 -6.26
N LYS A 391 -24.28 -23.64 -6.57
CA LYS A 391 -23.59 -24.42 -5.54
C LYS A 391 -22.63 -23.54 -4.78
N PHE A 392 -22.43 -23.83 -3.51
CA PHE A 392 -21.39 -23.20 -2.71
C PHE A 392 -20.02 -23.43 -3.34
N SER A 393 -19.20 -22.39 -3.41
CA SER A 393 -17.82 -22.46 -3.87
C SER A 393 -16.97 -21.52 -3.04
N ARG A 394 -15.96 -22.07 -2.36
CA ARG A 394 -15.00 -21.26 -1.60
C ARG A 394 -14.18 -20.35 -2.49
N SER A 395 -13.77 -20.84 -3.65
CA SER A 395 -13.00 -20.03 -4.61
C SER A 395 -13.81 -18.84 -5.12
N ASP A 396 -15.11 -18.99 -5.30
CA ASP A 396 -15.99 -17.90 -5.72
C ASP A 396 -16.20 -16.85 -4.62
N ILE A 397 -16.23 -17.27 -3.35
CA ILE A 397 -16.24 -16.34 -2.21
C ILE A 397 -14.93 -15.53 -2.20
N ILE A 398 -13.78 -16.19 -2.27
CA ILE A 398 -12.47 -15.52 -2.25
C ILE A 398 -12.32 -14.58 -3.46
N ARG A 399 -12.77 -15.00 -4.63
CA ARG A 399 -12.77 -14.16 -5.84
C ARG A 399 -13.69 -12.95 -5.70
N SER A 400 -14.90 -13.14 -5.14
CA SER A 400 -15.84 -12.05 -4.86
C SER A 400 -15.27 -11.05 -3.88
N GLN A 401 -14.68 -11.53 -2.78
CA GLN A 401 -14.00 -10.68 -1.80
C GLN A 401 -12.88 -9.86 -2.45
N ARG A 402 -12.04 -10.49 -3.26
CA ARG A 402 -10.96 -9.81 -3.99
C ARG A 402 -11.50 -8.77 -4.98
N GLN A 403 -12.60 -9.06 -5.67
CA GLN A 403 -13.23 -8.11 -6.58
C GLN A 403 -13.77 -6.89 -5.83
N LEU A 404 -14.43 -7.09 -4.68
CA LEU A 404 -14.88 -5.97 -3.83
C LEU A 404 -13.71 -5.11 -3.33
N ILE A 405 -12.61 -5.73 -2.91
CA ILE A 405 -11.38 -5.00 -2.51
C ILE A 405 -10.83 -4.18 -3.70
N ASN A 406 -10.81 -4.77 -4.90
CA ASN A 406 -10.29 -4.11 -6.11
C ASN A 406 -11.12 -2.91 -6.57
N LEU A 407 -12.37 -2.79 -6.15
CA LEU A 407 -13.16 -1.57 -6.39
C LEU A 407 -12.54 -0.34 -5.72
N GLY A 408 -11.82 -0.54 -4.60
CA GLY A 408 -11.20 0.55 -3.84
C GLY A 408 -12.18 1.45 -3.10
N TYR A 409 -13.42 0.98 -2.88
CA TYR A 409 -14.47 1.70 -2.15
C TYR A 409 -14.57 1.27 -0.69
N PHE A 410 -13.98 0.12 -0.36
CA PHE A 410 -14.14 -0.55 0.93
C PHE A 410 -12.81 -0.78 1.62
N ASN A 411 -12.82 -0.76 2.95
CA ASN A 411 -11.66 -1.07 3.78
C ASN A 411 -11.34 -2.58 3.69
N PRO A 412 -10.17 -2.96 3.17
CA PRO A 412 -9.80 -4.38 3.05
C PRO A 412 -9.65 -5.11 4.38
N GLU A 413 -9.34 -4.38 5.48
CA GLU A 413 -9.09 -4.98 6.80
C GLU A 413 -10.39 -5.34 7.52
N THR A 414 -11.47 -4.62 7.24
CA THR A 414 -12.78 -4.83 7.88
C THR A 414 -13.76 -5.60 6.99
N LEU A 415 -13.38 -5.87 5.72
CA LEU A 415 -14.23 -6.65 4.81
C LEU A 415 -14.27 -8.11 5.25
N ASP A 416 -15.45 -8.53 5.69
CA ASP A 416 -15.72 -9.88 6.18
C ASP A 416 -16.77 -10.60 5.34
N VAL A 417 -16.61 -11.91 5.20
CA VAL A 417 -17.54 -12.77 4.47
C VAL A 417 -17.89 -13.97 5.32
N GLN A 418 -19.15 -14.06 5.74
CA GLN A 418 -19.65 -15.08 6.62
C GLN A 418 -20.62 -15.99 5.88
N PRO A 419 -20.25 -17.23 5.54
CA PRO A 419 -21.21 -18.25 5.14
C PRO A 419 -21.94 -18.79 6.38
N ILE A 420 -23.27 -18.68 6.38
CA ILE A 420 -24.15 -19.20 7.44
C ILE A 420 -24.84 -20.45 6.91
N PRO A 421 -24.38 -21.65 7.27
CA PRO A 421 -24.94 -22.89 6.76
C PRO A 421 -26.28 -23.24 7.44
N ASN A 422 -27.22 -23.75 6.65
CA ASN A 422 -28.44 -24.41 7.11
C ASN A 422 -28.37 -25.88 6.74
N GLN A 423 -27.90 -26.69 7.68
CA GLN A 423 -27.66 -28.12 7.44
C GLN A 423 -28.95 -28.88 7.16
N GLN A 424 -30.09 -28.46 7.73
CA GLN A 424 -31.38 -29.13 7.52
C GLN A 424 -31.92 -28.97 6.11
N ARG A 425 -31.65 -27.82 5.49
CA ARG A 425 -32.10 -27.52 4.11
C ARG A 425 -31.03 -27.80 3.05
N GLY A 426 -29.79 -28.07 3.46
CA GLY A 426 -28.65 -28.16 2.54
C GLY A 426 -28.35 -26.82 1.83
N THR A 427 -28.61 -25.70 2.51
CA THR A 427 -28.39 -24.35 1.93
C THR A 427 -27.43 -23.54 2.77
N VAL A 428 -26.94 -22.44 2.21
CA VAL A 428 -26.05 -21.48 2.88
C VAL A 428 -26.41 -20.05 2.50
N ASP A 429 -26.55 -19.21 3.50
CA ASP A 429 -26.60 -17.75 3.31
C ASP A 429 -25.19 -17.17 3.37
N VAL A 430 -24.85 -16.31 2.42
CA VAL A 430 -23.52 -15.64 2.38
C VAL A 430 -23.71 -14.18 2.70
N ILE A 431 -23.12 -13.74 3.81
CA ILE A 431 -23.19 -12.34 4.26
C ILE A 431 -21.85 -11.66 3.96
N TYR A 432 -21.88 -10.61 3.15
CA TYR A 432 -20.77 -9.71 2.90
C TYR A 432 -20.93 -8.46 3.77
N THR A 433 -20.02 -8.24 4.69
CA THR A 433 -19.97 -7.02 5.50
C THR A 433 -18.83 -6.15 5.00
N VAL A 434 -19.15 -4.92 4.60
CA VAL A 434 -18.19 -3.94 4.08
C VAL A 434 -18.23 -2.67 4.91
N GLU A 435 -17.13 -1.94 4.93
CA GLU A 435 -17.02 -0.60 5.50
C GLU A 435 -16.51 0.35 4.42
N GLU A 436 -17.26 1.39 4.11
CA GLU A 436 -16.92 2.31 3.04
C GLU A 436 -15.81 3.28 3.44
N THR A 437 -14.82 3.40 2.57
CA THR A 437 -13.72 4.36 2.70
C THR A 437 -13.80 5.45 1.63
N PRO A 438 -13.19 6.63 1.84
CA PRO A 438 -13.02 7.59 0.77
C PRO A 438 -12.25 6.97 -0.40
N SER A 439 -12.86 6.97 -1.58
CA SER A 439 -12.28 6.36 -2.79
C SER A 439 -11.73 7.38 -3.78
N ASP A 440 -12.00 8.66 -3.56
CA ASP A 440 -11.54 9.72 -4.42
C ASP A 440 -10.04 9.92 -4.29
N GLN A 441 -9.38 10.17 -5.42
CA GLN A 441 -7.94 10.28 -5.49
C GLN A 441 -7.52 11.68 -5.94
N LEU A 442 -6.64 12.29 -5.18
CA LEU A 442 -5.95 13.51 -5.56
C LEU A 442 -4.53 13.15 -6.01
N GLU A 443 -4.21 13.47 -7.25
CA GLU A 443 -2.87 13.32 -7.81
C GLU A 443 -2.17 14.68 -7.79
N LEU A 444 -1.09 14.76 -7.04
CA LEU A 444 -0.15 15.88 -7.08
C LEU A 444 1.21 15.32 -7.44
N SER A 445 1.72 15.66 -8.61
CA SER A 445 3.05 15.23 -9.01
C SER A 445 3.84 16.38 -9.64
N ALA A 446 5.15 16.32 -9.48
CA ALA A 446 6.07 17.21 -10.14
C ALA A 446 7.19 16.36 -10.76
N GLY A 447 7.41 16.52 -12.04
CA GLY A 447 8.47 15.86 -12.80
C GLY A 447 9.42 16.89 -13.40
N TYR A 448 10.69 16.54 -13.50
CA TYR A 448 11.68 17.35 -14.24
C TYR A 448 12.05 16.60 -15.51
N GLY A 449 11.76 17.19 -16.65
CA GLY A 449 12.07 16.61 -17.96
C GLY A 449 12.95 17.56 -18.74
N GLY A 450 14.23 17.26 -18.86
CA GLY A 450 15.21 17.91 -19.71
C GLY A 450 14.86 19.34 -20.16
N PHE A 451 14.53 19.49 -21.45
CA PHE A 451 14.15 20.77 -22.05
C PHE A 451 12.84 21.36 -21.50
N SER A 452 11.89 20.52 -21.10
CA SER A 452 10.58 20.95 -20.59
C SER A 452 10.66 21.56 -19.18
N GLY A 453 11.78 21.36 -18.47
CA GLY A 453 11.94 21.83 -17.10
C GLY A 453 11.01 21.10 -16.11
N LEU A 454 10.58 21.82 -15.08
CA LEU A 454 9.66 21.29 -14.07
C LEU A 454 8.22 21.29 -14.62
N ILE A 455 7.59 20.12 -14.69
CA ILE A 455 6.19 19.93 -15.05
C ILE A 455 5.41 19.59 -13.79
N GLY A 456 4.39 20.36 -13.48
CA GLY A 456 3.44 20.07 -12.41
C GLY A 456 2.20 19.37 -12.98
N THR A 457 1.71 18.38 -12.26
CA THR A 457 0.44 17.70 -12.56
C THR A 457 -0.49 17.82 -11.35
N LEU A 458 -1.71 18.25 -11.62
CA LEU A 458 -2.82 18.21 -10.69
C LEU A 458 -3.91 17.32 -11.31
N GLY A 459 -4.25 16.23 -10.65
CA GLY A 459 -5.31 15.32 -11.07
C GLY A 459 -6.30 15.09 -9.94
N VAL A 460 -7.57 15.00 -10.27
CA VAL A 460 -8.63 14.56 -9.36
C VAL A 460 -9.42 13.47 -10.04
N THR A 461 -9.54 12.33 -9.37
CA THR A 461 -10.35 11.21 -9.84
C THR A 461 -11.42 10.93 -8.80
N PHE A 462 -12.66 11.12 -9.18
CA PHE A 462 -13.84 10.76 -8.40
C PHE A 462 -14.24 9.34 -8.78
N ASN A 463 -14.00 8.43 -7.87
CA ASN A 463 -14.48 7.06 -7.99
C ASN A 463 -15.88 6.97 -7.39
N ASN A 464 -16.63 5.96 -7.77
CA ASN A 464 -18.00 5.76 -7.31
C ASN A 464 -18.99 6.89 -7.68
N PHE A 465 -18.72 7.64 -8.76
CA PHE A 465 -19.62 8.67 -9.26
C PHE A 465 -20.97 8.06 -9.69
N SER A 466 -22.05 8.83 -9.59
CA SER A 466 -23.38 8.45 -10.05
C SER A 466 -24.04 9.57 -10.89
N ILE A 467 -24.24 9.28 -12.15
CA ILE A 467 -25.01 10.18 -13.05
C ILE A 467 -26.49 10.27 -12.65
N GLN A 468 -27.03 9.18 -12.08
CA GLN A 468 -28.44 9.12 -11.67
C GLN A 468 -28.71 10.03 -10.47
N ASN A 469 -27.74 10.12 -9.57
CA ASN A 469 -27.85 10.89 -8.32
C ASN A 469 -27.52 12.39 -8.48
N ILE A 470 -27.30 12.88 -9.70
CA ILE A 470 -27.02 14.32 -9.94
C ILE A 470 -28.10 15.23 -9.34
N LYS A 471 -29.35 14.79 -9.33
CA LYS A 471 -30.47 15.54 -8.78
C LYS A 471 -30.62 15.42 -7.25
N GLU A 472 -30.00 14.43 -6.63
CA GLU A 472 -30.06 14.17 -5.20
C GLU A 472 -28.88 14.80 -4.45
N ARG A 473 -29.05 16.01 -3.92
CA ARG A 473 -27.97 16.71 -3.18
C ARG A 473 -27.44 15.96 -1.96
N LYS A 474 -28.21 15.05 -1.37
CA LYS A 474 -27.77 14.23 -0.23
C LYS A 474 -26.67 13.23 -0.58
N SER A 475 -26.58 12.82 -1.85
CA SER A 475 -25.57 11.88 -2.34
C SER A 475 -24.25 12.56 -2.72
N TRP A 476 -24.15 13.89 -2.60
CA TRP A 476 -22.96 14.65 -3.01
C TRP A 476 -21.90 14.71 -1.92
N ASN A 477 -20.68 14.19 -2.24
CA ASN A 477 -19.52 14.28 -1.37
C ASN A 477 -18.17 14.13 -2.16
N PRO A 478 -17.59 15.15 -2.78
CA PRO A 478 -18.17 16.43 -3.25
C PRO A 478 -19.03 16.28 -4.51
N LEU A 479 -18.96 15.17 -5.24
CA LEU A 479 -19.79 14.83 -6.39
C LEU A 479 -20.81 13.76 -6.02
N PRO A 480 -21.92 13.63 -6.79
CA PRO A 480 -22.91 12.58 -6.54
C PRO A 480 -22.28 11.19 -6.66
N GLN A 481 -22.49 10.34 -5.66
CA GLN A 481 -21.88 9.01 -5.54
C GLN A 481 -22.93 7.90 -5.56
N GLY A 482 -22.53 6.66 -5.86
CA GLY A 482 -23.34 5.46 -5.69
C GLY A 482 -23.24 4.40 -6.78
N ASP A 483 -22.99 4.75 -8.06
CA ASP A 483 -23.10 3.82 -9.20
C ASP A 483 -21.75 3.19 -9.62
N GLY A 484 -20.66 3.55 -8.95
CA GLY A 484 -19.34 3.04 -9.29
C GLY A 484 -18.78 3.57 -10.62
N GLN A 485 -19.33 4.66 -11.13
CA GLN A 485 -18.79 5.37 -12.28
C GLN A 485 -17.55 6.17 -11.88
N ARG A 486 -16.72 6.54 -12.87
CA ARG A 486 -15.50 7.30 -12.62
C ARG A 486 -15.47 8.57 -13.44
N VAL A 487 -15.17 9.69 -12.80
CA VAL A 487 -14.86 10.98 -13.42
C VAL A 487 -13.43 11.35 -13.10
N SER A 488 -12.61 11.61 -14.11
CA SER A 488 -11.23 12.01 -13.94
C SER A 488 -10.96 13.34 -14.62
N LEU A 489 -10.36 14.26 -13.89
CA LEU A 489 -9.92 15.57 -14.38
C LEU A 489 -8.44 15.70 -14.09
N ARG A 490 -7.64 16.04 -15.09
CA ARG A 490 -6.20 16.21 -14.95
C ARG A 490 -5.72 17.45 -15.68
N VAL A 491 -4.88 18.22 -15.03
CA VAL A 491 -4.20 19.39 -15.59
C VAL A 491 -2.70 19.21 -15.40
N GLN A 492 -1.96 19.42 -16.48
CA GLN A 492 -0.50 19.42 -16.47
C GLN A 492 0.01 20.73 -17.04
N SER A 493 1.04 21.30 -16.43
CA SER A 493 1.65 22.53 -16.92
C SER A 493 3.09 22.65 -16.47
N ASN A 494 3.94 23.23 -17.34
CA ASN A 494 5.28 23.66 -16.97
C ASN A 494 5.40 25.18 -16.80
N SER A 495 4.29 25.89 -16.71
CA SER A 495 4.16 27.34 -16.60
C SER A 495 4.68 28.18 -17.78
N ARG A 496 5.60 27.66 -18.60
CA ARG A 496 6.22 28.42 -19.69
C ARG A 496 5.55 28.19 -21.03
N PHE A 497 5.53 26.93 -21.49
CA PHE A 497 5.15 26.64 -22.88
C PHE A 497 4.28 25.40 -23.04
N PHE A 498 4.09 24.58 -21.99
CA PHE A 498 3.26 23.38 -22.07
C PHE A 498 2.05 23.44 -21.13
N ARG A 499 0.88 23.12 -21.67
CA ARG A 499 -0.37 22.95 -20.93
C ARG A 499 -1.14 21.78 -21.49
N SER A 500 -1.68 20.94 -20.64
CA SER A 500 -2.53 19.81 -21.03
C SER A 500 -3.70 19.68 -20.07
N TYR A 501 -4.88 19.48 -20.62
CA TYR A 501 -6.13 19.29 -19.91
C TYR A 501 -6.72 17.96 -20.35
N ASN A 502 -7.09 17.12 -19.41
CA ASN A 502 -7.76 15.86 -19.66
C ASN A 502 -9.03 15.77 -18.82
N ALA A 503 -10.14 15.40 -19.44
CA ALA A 503 -11.37 15.10 -18.75
C ALA A 503 -11.95 13.80 -19.32
N SER A 504 -12.30 12.85 -18.44
CA SER A 504 -12.87 11.58 -18.86
C SER A 504 -13.94 11.09 -17.91
N PHE A 505 -14.91 10.39 -18.46
CA PHE A 505 -15.97 9.65 -17.77
C PHE A 505 -15.89 8.18 -18.14
N THR A 506 -16.03 7.29 -17.14
CA THR A 506 -16.04 5.85 -17.36
C THR A 506 -17.22 5.22 -16.61
N GLU A 507 -18.04 4.46 -17.36
CA GLU A 507 -19.03 3.52 -16.85
C GLU A 507 -18.44 2.10 -16.92
N PRO A 508 -18.11 1.43 -15.81
CA PRO A 508 -17.44 0.14 -15.84
C PRO A 508 -18.35 -1.03 -16.25
N TRP A 509 -19.68 -0.87 -16.12
CA TRP A 509 -20.66 -1.91 -16.43
C TRP A 509 -21.77 -1.40 -17.34
N LEU A 510 -21.42 -1.03 -18.57
CA LEU A 510 -22.39 -0.53 -19.56
C LEU A 510 -23.54 -1.52 -19.73
N GLY A 511 -24.75 -1.06 -19.39
CA GLY A 511 -25.97 -1.87 -19.44
C GLY A 511 -26.15 -2.83 -18.27
N GLY A 512 -25.27 -2.82 -17.26
CA GLY A 512 -25.42 -3.52 -15.96
C GLY A 512 -25.34 -5.05 -15.97
N LYS A 513 -25.32 -5.70 -17.14
CA LYS A 513 -25.41 -7.17 -17.25
C LYS A 513 -24.08 -7.89 -17.45
N LYS A 514 -23.10 -7.21 -17.99
CA LYS A 514 -21.79 -7.78 -18.31
C LYS A 514 -20.68 -6.76 -17.99
N PRO A 515 -19.48 -7.19 -17.61
CA PRO A 515 -18.35 -6.29 -17.35
C PRO A 515 -17.84 -5.70 -18.69
N ARG A 516 -18.55 -4.72 -19.20
CA ARG A 516 -18.19 -3.93 -20.37
C ARG A 516 -18.05 -2.49 -19.94
N SER A 517 -16.84 -1.95 -20.02
CA SER A 517 -16.60 -0.55 -19.71
C SER A 517 -16.87 0.33 -20.92
N PHE A 518 -17.48 1.46 -20.67
CA PHE A 518 -17.60 2.56 -21.63
C PHE A 518 -16.81 3.73 -21.06
N THR A 519 -15.93 4.31 -21.88
CA THR A 519 -15.15 5.50 -21.50
C THR A 519 -15.31 6.54 -22.59
N ALA A 520 -15.59 7.79 -22.21
CA ALA A 520 -15.57 8.92 -23.12
C ALA A 520 -14.78 10.05 -22.50
N GLY A 521 -14.07 10.80 -23.31
CA GLY A 521 -13.27 11.91 -22.80
C GLY A 521 -12.73 12.84 -23.86
N VAL A 522 -12.09 13.90 -23.35
CA VAL A 522 -11.41 14.92 -24.15
C VAL A 522 -10.02 15.16 -23.55
N ASN A 523 -9.06 15.27 -24.42
CA ASN A 523 -7.70 15.73 -24.09
C ASN A 523 -7.37 16.92 -24.97
N SER A 524 -6.88 18.01 -24.39
CA SER A 524 -6.40 19.18 -25.10
C SER A 524 -5.03 19.56 -24.58
N SER A 525 -4.04 19.53 -25.46
CA SER A 525 -2.66 19.86 -25.14
C SER A 525 -2.19 21.00 -26.03
N SER A 526 -1.47 21.93 -25.47
CA SER A 526 -0.88 23.08 -26.18
C SER A 526 0.58 23.24 -25.80
N PHE A 527 1.38 23.39 -26.82
CA PHE A 527 2.80 23.68 -26.70
C PHE A 527 3.06 25.00 -27.43
N ASP A 528 3.36 26.07 -26.68
CA ASP A 528 3.48 27.42 -27.17
C ASP A 528 4.91 27.94 -26.96
N GLN A 529 5.67 28.05 -28.03
CA GLN A 529 7.05 28.58 -28.06
C GLN A 529 7.18 29.88 -28.83
N THR A 530 6.10 30.58 -29.02
CA THR A 530 6.11 31.88 -29.74
C THR A 530 7.08 32.88 -29.14
N THR A 531 7.27 32.86 -27.82
CA THR A 531 8.29 33.69 -27.13
C THR A 531 9.73 33.43 -27.60
N PHE A 532 9.99 32.27 -28.18
CA PHE A 532 11.29 31.87 -28.72
C PHE A 532 11.34 31.85 -30.26
N ASN A 533 10.32 32.41 -30.91
CA ASN A 533 10.14 32.38 -32.37
C ASN A 533 10.06 30.97 -32.97
N ARG A 534 9.54 29.98 -32.18
CA ARG A 534 9.44 28.57 -32.62
C ARG A 534 8.00 28.09 -32.80
N GLY A 535 7.04 29.01 -32.76
CA GLY A 535 5.65 28.77 -33.09
C GLY A 535 4.85 28.04 -32.02
N LYS A 536 3.71 27.47 -32.42
CA LYS A 536 2.74 26.83 -31.55
C LYS A 536 2.22 25.52 -32.12
N LEU A 537 2.07 24.51 -31.25
CA LEU A 537 1.42 23.25 -31.51
C LEU A 537 0.22 23.09 -30.57
N GLY A 538 -0.96 22.79 -31.14
CA GLY A 538 -2.16 22.47 -30.37
C GLY A 538 -2.73 21.13 -30.81
N ILE A 539 -3.07 20.27 -29.84
CA ILE A 539 -3.69 18.98 -30.12
C ILE A 539 -4.95 18.86 -29.29
N THR A 540 -6.07 18.57 -29.94
CA THR A 540 -7.33 18.28 -29.25
C THR A 540 -7.85 16.93 -29.73
N ARG A 541 -8.08 16.03 -28.79
CA ARG A 541 -8.55 14.66 -29.02
C ARG A 541 -9.83 14.41 -28.25
N PHE A 542 -10.87 13.96 -28.96
CA PHE A 542 -12.06 13.34 -28.38
C PHE A 542 -11.94 11.84 -28.56
N PHE A 543 -12.29 11.09 -27.54
CA PHE A 543 -12.22 9.64 -27.62
C PHE A 543 -13.43 8.97 -26.96
N VAL A 544 -13.82 7.83 -27.54
CA VAL A 544 -14.84 6.93 -27.01
C VAL A 544 -14.28 5.52 -27.01
N GLY A 545 -14.26 4.88 -25.86
CA GLY A 545 -13.72 3.55 -25.66
C GLY A 545 -14.75 2.55 -25.15
N LEU A 546 -14.64 1.31 -25.61
CA LEU A 546 -15.39 0.16 -25.14
C LEU A 546 -14.42 -0.93 -24.74
N GLY A 547 -14.40 -1.26 -23.44
CA GLY A 547 -13.61 -2.36 -22.90
C GLY A 547 -14.49 -3.57 -22.58
N SER A 548 -14.00 -4.78 -22.80
CA SER A 548 -14.70 -6.00 -22.41
C SER A 548 -13.73 -7.11 -22.02
N GLN A 549 -14.07 -7.87 -21.01
CA GLN A 549 -13.36 -9.08 -20.65
C GLN A 549 -13.73 -10.21 -21.60
N ILE A 550 -12.74 -10.91 -22.12
CA ILE A 550 -12.90 -12.09 -22.96
C ILE A 550 -12.69 -13.33 -22.09
N LYS A 551 -13.63 -14.25 -22.12
CA LYS A 551 -13.58 -15.45 -21.26
C LYS A 551 -12.75 -16.60 -21.82
N TRP A 552 -12.39 -16.55 -23.08
CA TRP A 552 -11.61 -17.58 -23.77
C TRP A 552 -10.30 -16.95 -24.32
N PRO A 553 -9.15 -17.61 -24.18
CA PRO A 553 -8.89 -18.92 -23.56
C PRO A 553 -8.90 -18.91 -22.03
N ASP A 554 -8.77 -17.78 -21.36
CA ASP A 554 -8.88 -17.61 -19.91
C ASP A 554 -9.47 -16.24 -19.52
N ASP A 555 -9.76 -16.05 -18.25
CA ASP A 555 -10.40 -14.85 -17.69
C ASP A 555 -9.48 -13.60 -17.63
N PHE A 556 -8.23 -13.72 -18.03
CA PHE A 556 -7.26 -12.62 -17.98
C PHE A 556 -7.22 -11.79 -19.25
N PHE A 557 -7.95 -12.22 -20.33
CA PHE A 557 -8.00 -11.47 -21.57
C PHE A 557 -8.99 -10.31 -21.53
N VAL A 558 -8.52 -9.15 -21.99
CA VAL A 558 -9.31 -7.93 -22.12
C VAL A 558 -9.17 -7.41 -23.56
N SER A 559 -10.30 -7.05 -24.16
CA SER A 559 -10.37 -6.32 -25.43
C SER A 559 -10.79 -4.88 -25.17
N ASN A 560 -10.05 -3.93 -25.69
CA ASN A 560 -10.35 -2.51 -25.58
C ASN A 560 -10.34 -1.88 -26.98
N SER A 561 -11.48 -1.31 -27.39
CA SER A 561 -11.67 -0.62 -28.66
C SER A 561 -11.87 0.86 -28.40
N VAL A 562 -11.00 1.71 -28.92
CA VAL A 562 -11.08 3.17 -28.73
C VAL A 562 -11.18 3.85 -30.10
N LEU A 563 -12.23 4.64 -30.27
CA LEU A 563 -12.40 5.54 -31.40
C LEU A 563 -11.84 6.91 -31.01
N ASN A 564 -10.93 7.44 -31.80
CA ASN A 564 -10.31 8.74 -31.60
C ASN A 564 -10.63 9.70 -32.72
N LEU A 565 -10.96 10.93 -32.35
CA LEU A 565 -11.07 12.09 -33.23
C LEU A 565 -10.07 13.13 -32.74
N GLU A 566 -9.01 13.33 -33.49
CA GLU A 566 -7.92 14.23 -33.09
C GLU A 566 -7.69 15.30 -34.11
N THR A 567 -7.43 16.50 -33.67
CA THR A 567 -7.01 17.64 -34.48
C THR A 567 -5.66 18.14 -34.00
N ILE A 568 -4.70 18.21 -34.88
CA ILE A 568 -3.35 18.73 -34.66
C ILE A 568 -3.22 20.05 -35.45
N ASN A 569 -2.91 21.14 -34.77
CA ASN A 569 -2.74 22.47 -35.34
C ASN A 569 -1.32 22.93 -35.14
N LEU A 570 -0.63 23.25 -36.24
CA LEU A 570 0.71 23.84 -36.26
C LEU A 570 0.61 25.29 -36.73
N GLN A 571 1.27 26.20 -36.05
CA GLN A 571 1.41 27.62 -36.42
C GLN A 571 2.87 28.01 -36.26
N ASP A 572 3.58 28.18 -37.40
CA ASP A 572 5.01 28.50 -37.50
C ASP A 572 5.89 27.61 -36.58
N PHE A 573 5.45 26.37 -36.42
CA PHE A 573 6.01 25.43 -35.47
C PHE A 573 7.19 24.71 -36.09
N GLU A 574 8.39 24.96 -35.61
CA GLU A 574 9.64 24.36 -36.06
C GLU A 574 9.68 22.86 -35.77
N SER A 575 8.91 22.10 -36.58
CA SER A 575 8.61 20.69 -36.27
C SER A 575 9.76 19.73 -36.60
N GLY A 576 10.67 20.12 -37.49
CA GLY A 576 11.73 19.24 -38.00
C GLY A 576 11.25 18.11 -38.92
N ILE A 577 9.94 18.02 -39.20
CA ILE A 577 9.32 17.00 -40.06
C ILE A 577 8.91 17.54 -41.46
N GLY A 578 9.33 18.74 -41.78
CA GLY A 578 9.09 19.37 -43.09
C GLY A 578 7.72 20.04 -43.22
N VAL A 579 6.94 20.12 -42.14
CA VAL A 579 5.63 20.81 -42.11
C VAL A 579 5.57 21.65 -40.86
N ASN A 580 5.54 22.99 -41.01
CA ASN A 580 5.52 23.93 -39.86
C ASN A 580 4.15 24.57 -39.67
N ASN A 581 3.31 24.53 -40.70
CA ASN A 581 1.98 25.12 -40.68
C ASN A 581 0.92 24.14 -41.15
N GLY A 582 -0.26 24.18 -40.56
CA GLY A 582 -1.38 23.42 -41.02
C GLY A 582 -2.29 22.86 -39.94
N SER A 583 -3.44 22.38 -40.33
CA SER A 583 -4.41 21.68 -39.50
C SER A 583 -4.62 20.26 -39.99
N PHE A 584 -4.26 19.29 -39.16
CA PHE A 584 -4.29 17.87 -39.48
C PHE A 584 -5.36 17.17 -38.68
N ARG A 585 -6.11 16.27 -39.30
CA ARG A 585 -7.16 15.51 -38.63
C ARG A 585 -6.82 14.03 -38.65
N ASN A 586 -6.86 13.42 -37.48
CA ASN A 586 -6.60 12.01 -37.26
C ASN A 586 -7.88 11.36 -36.72
N PHE A 587 -8.52 10.58 -37.56
CA PHE A 587 -9.62 9.72 -37.18
C PHE A 587 -9.11 8.29 -37.18
N ASN A 588 -9.03 7.66 -36.01
CA ASN A 588 -8.53 6.31 -35.93
C ASN A 588 -9.31 5.45 -34.94
N ILE A 589 -9.26 4.16 -35.17
CA ILE A 589 -9.73 3.12 -34.26
C ILE A 589 -8.51 2.41 -33.73
N ASN A 590 -8.38 2.39 -32.41
CA ASN A 590 -7.34 1.64 -31.70
C ASN A 590 -7.97 0.41 -31.03
N GLN A 591 -7.60 -0.79 -31.48
CA GLN A 591 -8.00 -2.06 -30.93
C GLN A 591 -6.85 -2.66 -30.14
N THR A 592 -7.03 -2.84 -28.83
CA THR A 592 -6.03 -3.48 -27.98
C THR A 592 -6.56 -4.79 -27.41
N PHE A 593 -5.80 -5.85 -27.58
CA PHE A 593 -5.99 -7.13 -26.91
C PHE A 593 -4.88 -7.28 -25.88
N SER A 594 -5.23 -7.46 -24.62
CA SER A 594 -4.25 -7.65 -23.56
C SER A 594 -4.61 -8.81 -22.66
N ARG A 595 -3.58 -9.50 -22.16
CA ARG A 595 -3.67 -10.55 -21.13
C ARG A 595 -2.70 -10.24 -20.02
N ARG A 596 -3.18 -10.13 -18.80
CA ARG A 596 -2.34 -9.82 -17.66
C ARG A 596 -2.61 -10.79 -16.50
N SER A 597 -1.67 -11.70 -16.27
CA SER A 597 -1.76 -12.75 -15.25
C SER A 597 -0.65 -12.67 -14.20
N ILE A 598 -0.21 -11.45 -13.84
CA ILE A 598 0.81 -11.19 -12.84
C ILE A 598 0.24 -11.28 -11.42
N ASP A 599 1.06 -11.72 -10.48
CA ASP A 599 0.70 -11.91 -9.05
C ASP A 599 0.67 -10.59 -8.24
N SER A 600 1.40 -9.57 -8.64
CA SER A 600 1.47 -8.26 -7.99
C SER A 600 1.68 -7.15 -9.00
N GLN A 601 1.08 -5.97 -8.77
CA GLN A 601 1.28 -4.82 -9.65
C GLN A 601 2.60 -4.09 -9.39
N LEU A 602 3.05 -4.01 -8.14
CA LEU A 602 4.24 -3.25 -7.75
C LEU A 602 5.53 -4.04 -7.88
N TYR A 603 5.49 -5.31 -7.55
CA TYR A 603 6.63 -6.21 -7.63
C TYR A 603 6.18 -7.59 -8.11
N PRO A 604 5.95 -7.75 -9.42
CA PRO A 604 5.58 -9.05 -9.98
C PRO A 604 6.70 -10.06 -9.78
N ARG A 605 6.34 -11.26 -9.33
CA ARG A 605 7.27 -12.39 -9.16
C ARG A 605 7.01 -13.49 -10.15
N ARG A 606 5.76 -13.66 -10.56
CA ARG A 606 5.30 -14.72 -11.48
C ARG A 606 4.22 -14.18 -12.40
N GLY A 607 4.10 -14.81 -13.55
CA GLY A 607 3.06 -14.50 -14.51
C GLY A 607 3.57 -13.80 -15.75
N SER A 608 2.64 -13.33 -16.55
CA SER A 608 2.94 -12.63 -17.81
C SER A 608 1.96 -11.50 -18.10
N SER A 609 2.43 -10.53 -18.86
CA SER A 609 1.64 -9.46 -19.46
C SER A 609 1.90 -9.49 -20.98
N ILE A 610 0.86 -9.58 -21.78
CA ILE A 610 0.94 -9.60 -23.25
C ILE A 610 -0.07 -8.60 -23.76
N SER A 611 0.32 -7.73 -24.68
CA SER A 611 -0.55 -6.71 -25.28
C SER A 611 -0.27 -6.60 -26.78
N LEU A 612 -1.32 -6.61 -27.58
CA LEU A 612 -1.32 -6.30 -29.00
C LEU A 612 -2.23 -5.12 -29.24
N SER A 613 -1.69 -4.01 -29.70
CA SER A 613 -2.43 -2.79 -30.07
C SER A 613 -2.35 -2.56 -31.58
N ILE A 614 -3.51 -2.37 -32.20
CA ILE A 614 -3.66 -2.15 -33.63
C ILE A 614 -4.42 -0.85 -33.81
N GLN A 615 -3.79 0.14 -34.39
CA GLN A 615 -4.38 1.46 -34.66
C GLN A 615 -4.52 1.63 -36.17
N LEU A 616 -5.74 1.88 -36.64
CA LEU A 616 -6.09 1.97 -38.04
C LEU A 616 -6.82 3.28 -38.33
N THR A 617 -6.42 3.96 -39.36
CA THR A 617 -7.19 5.07 -39.95
C THR A 617 -7.92 4.61 -41.21
N PRO A 618 -9.00 5.28 -41.65
CA PRO A 618 -9.59 5.01 -42.95
C PRO A 618 -8.61 5.32 -44.09
N PRO A 619 -8.56 4.48 -45.12
CA PRO A 619 -7.70 4.70 -46.29
C PRO A 619 -8.28 5.77 -47.22
N TYR A 620 -8.22 7.03 -46.85
CA TYR A 620 -8.84 8.15 -47.57
C TYR A 620 -8.34 8.30 -49.00
N SER A 621 -7.06 7.95 -49.27
CA SER A 621 -6.46 8.06 -50.60
C SER A 621 -7.08 7.16 -51.64
N LEU A 622 -7.72 6.03 -51.23
CA LEU A 622 -8.43 5.13 -52.15
C LEU A 622 -9.66 5.80 -52.80
N PHE A 623 -10.20 6.86 -52.18
CA PHE A 623 -11.39 7.58 -52.65
C PHE A 623 -11.08 8.94 -53.26
N ARG A 624 -9.77 9.25 -53.49
CA ARG A 624 -9.28 10.52 -53.98
C ARG A 624 -8.49 10.33 -55.27
N LYS A 625 -8.41 11.40 -56.10
CA LYS A 625 -7.57 11.41 -57.29
C LYS A 625 -6.09 11.29 -56.92
N ASP A 626 -5.33 10.65 -57.80
CA ASP A 626 -3.87 10.64 -57.65
C ASP A 626 -3.33 12.09 -57.58
N LYS A 627 -2.37 12.28 -56.64
CA LYS A 627 -1.76 13.60 -56.43
C LYS A 627 -2.75 14.70 -56.00
N PHE A 628 -3.85 14.36 -55.32
CA PHE A 628 -4.88 15.28 -54.82
C PHE A 628 -4.31 16.46 -53.98
N PHE A 629 -3.12 16.29 -53.44
CA PHE A 629 -2.42 17.25 -52.58
C PHE A 629 -1.64 18.32 -53.39
N LYS A 630 -1.38 18.07 -54.66
CA LYS A 630 -0.68 19.00 -55.56
C LYS A 630 -1.55 20.20 -55.84
N LEU A 631 -0.94 21.40 -55.76
CA LEU A 631 -1.61 22.63 -56.14
C LEU A 631 -1.68 22.75 -57.67
N SER A 632 -2.77 23.27 -58.20
CA SER A 632 -2.85 23.71 -59.60
C SER A 632 -1.95 24.93 -59.83
N ASP A 633 -1.53 25.18 -61.07
CA ASP A 633 -0.68 26.32 -61.39
C ASP A 633 -1.29 27.65 -60.93
N GLN A 634 -2.62 27.82 -61.09
CA GLN A 634 -3.33 28.98 -60.61
C GLN A 634 -3.30 29.09 -59.06
N ALA A 635 -3.50 27.98 -58.34
CA ALA A 635 -3.46 27.98 -56.85
C ALA A 635 -2.04 28.22 -56.34
N ARG A 636 -1.00 27.77 -57.02
CA ARG A 636 0.40 28.06 -56.72
C ARG A 636 0.69 29.57 -56.84
N SER A 637 0.33 30.16 -57.96
CA SER A 637 0.52 31.59 -58.22
C SER A 637 -0.22 32.44 -57.18
N GLU A 638 -1.44 32.10 -56.85
CA GLU A 638 -2.21 32.80 -55.81
C GLU A 638 -1.58 32.66 -54.44
N ALA A 639 -1.12 31.46 -54.03
CA ALA A 639 -0.48 31.20 -52.76
C ALA A 639 0.82 32.04 -52.62
N VAL A 640 1.65 32.05 -53.62
CA VAL A 640 2.87 32.84 -53.69
C VAL A 640 2.58 34.35 -53.61
N PHE A 641 1.56 34.80 -54.36
CA PHE A 641 1.13 36.20 -54.34
C PHE A 641 0.67 36.62 -52.95
N GLN A 642 -0.19 35.83 -52.27
CA GLN A 642 -0.69 36.16 -50.92
C GLN A 642 0.41 36.16 -49.90
N GLU A 643 1.38 35.24 -49.95
CA GLU A 643 2.51 35.17 -49.03
C GLU A 643 3.43 36.39 -49.23
N ASN A 644 3.74 36.78 -50.48
CA ASN A 644 4.52 37.94 -50.80
C ASN A 644 3.82 39.23 -50.36
N LEU A 645 2.52 39.32 -50.48
CA LEU A 645 1.70 40.42 -49.98
C LEU A 645 1.81 40.53 -48.45
N GLY A 646 1.66 39.40 -47.76
CA GLY A 646 1.77 39.33 -46.29
C GLY A 646 3.14 39.71 -45.75
N ARG A 647 4.20 39.39 -46.47
CA ARG A 647 5.59 39.78 -46.13
C ARG A 647 5.94 41.23 -46.54
N GLY A 648 5.04 41.94 -47.18
CA GLY A 648 5.28 43.31 -47.57
C GLY A 648 6.34 43.48 -48.68
N VAL A 649 6.57 42.42 -49.47
CA VAL A 649 7.64 42.32 -50.48
C VAL A 649 7.50 43.34 -51.59
N PHE A 650 6.34 43.94 -51.78
CA PHE A 650 6.14 45.02 -52.78
C PHE A 650 6.90 46.30 -52.45
N ASN A 651 7.52 46.45 -51.27
CA ASN A 651 8.23 47.66 -50.87
C ASN A 651 9.74 47.49 -50.61
N LYS A 652 10.29 46.26 -50.49
CA LYS A 652 11.72 46.02 -50.30
C LYS A 652 12.12 44.60 -50.70
N LEU A 653 13.03 44.44 -51.60
CA LEU A 653 13.77 43.19 -51.86
C LEU A 653 14.69 42.94 -50.69
N THR A 654 14.30 42.01 -49.79
CA THR A 654 15.15 41.53 -48.70
C THR A 654 15.45 40.06 -48.95
N ASP A 655 16.63 39.61 -48.51
CA ASP A 655 17.04 38.20 -48.51
C ASP A 655 15.96 37.33 -47.88
N GLY A 656 15.39 36.37 -48.61
CA GLY A 656 14.35 35.45 -48.14
C GLY A 656 12.95 35.70 -48.72
N ASP A 657 12.78 36.57 -49.70
CA ASP A 657 11.55 36.77 -50.43
C ASP A 657 11.31 35.60 -51.42
N LEU A 658 10.01 35.30 -51.69
CA LEU A 658 9.64 34.20 -52.57
C LEU A 658 9.84 34.51 -54.08
N THR A 659 10.60 35.57 -54.44
CA THR A 659 11.06 35.84 -55.78
C THR A 659 12.26 34.96 -56.17
N ASP A 660 12.95 34.35 -55.17
CA ASP A 660 13.93 33.29 -55.43
C ASP A 660 13.21 31.97 -55.74
N PRO A 661 13.46 31.29 -56.86
CA PRO A 661 12.81 30.05 -57.26
C PRO A 661 12.97 28.92 -56.21
N ASN A 662 14.06 28.91 -55.41
CA ASN A 662 14.27 27.89 -54.39
C ASN A 662 13.38 28.14 -53.16
N SER A 663 13.20 29.39 -52.77
CA SER A 663 12.33 29.83 -51.68
C SER A 663 10.86 29.59 -52.06
N GLU A 664 10.45 29.87 -53.30
CA GLU A 664 9.14 29.59 -53.81
C GLU A 664 8.87 28.09 -53.84
N ALA A 665 9.78 27.28 -54.36
CA ALA A 665 9.64 25.82 -54.42
C ALA A 665 9.53 25.23 -53.01
N SER A 666 10.29 25.72 -52.03
CA SER A 666 10.23 25.30 -50.63
C SER A 666 8.88 25.59 -50.00
N PHE A 667 8.35 26.81 -50.18
CA PHE A 667 7.04 27.24 -49.69
C PHE A 667 5.90 26.41 -50.29
N ILE A 668 5.90 26.20 -51.63
CA ILE A 668 4.91 25.39 -52.31
C ILE A 668 4.97 23.93 -51.84
N ASN A 669 6.16 23.37 -51.62
CA ASN A 669 6.33 22.03 -51.07
C ASN A 669 5.76 21.92 -49.65
N GLU A 670 5.93 22.91 -48.81
CA GLU A 670 5.36 22.91 -47.45
C GLU A 670 3.83 22.88 -47.48
N ILE A 671 3.19 23.66 -48.36
CA ILE A 671 1.73 23.65 -48.54
C ILE A 671 1.27 22.28 -49.06
N GLU A 672 1.95 21.74 -50.07
CA GLU A 672 1.59 20.44 -50.68
C GLU A 672 1.76 19.30 -49.67
N GLU A 673 2.81 19.29 -48.86
CA GLU A 673 3.00 18.34 -47.77
C GLU A 673 1.94 18.52 -46.66
N SER A 674 1.57 19.77 -46.31
CA SER A 674 0.48 20.04 -45.38
C SER A 674 -0.87 19.49 -45.93
N ASN A 675 -1.16 19.71 -47.20
CA ASN A 675 -2.35 19.19 -47.86
C ASN A 675 -2.37 17.66 -47.95
N LYS A 676 -1.22 17.03 -48.15
CA LYS A 676 -1.01 15.60 -48.24
C LYS A 676 -1.43 14.89 -46.93
N PHE A 677 -1.08 15.45 -45.78
CA PHE A 677 -1.36 14.91 -44.49
C PHE A 677 -2.55 15.55 -43.76
N ARG A 678 -3.35 16.38 -44.43
CA ARG A 678 -4.53 17.01 -43.83
C ARG A 678 -5.51 16.02 -43.19
N LEU A 679 -5.65 14.84 -43.78
CA LEU A 679 -6.28 13.67 -43.16
C LEU A 679 -5.22 12.60 -43.01
N LEU A 680 -4.88 12.23 -41.78
CA LEU A 680 -3.84 11.25 -41.50
C LEU A 680 -4.31 9.86 -41.94
N GLU A 681 -3.44 9.17 -42.68
CA GLU A 681 -3.72 7.85 -43.22
C GLU A 681 -2.56 6.91 -42.90
N TYR A 682 -2.78 5.93 -42.02
CA TYR A 682 -1.76 4.98 -41.57
C TYR A 682 -2.38 3.77 -40.91
N HIS A 683 -1.57 2.73 -40.72
CA HIS A 683 -1.80 1.66 -39.78
C HIS A 683 -0.58 1.51 -38.88
N LYS A 684 -0.84 1.32 -37.58
CA LYS A 684 0.22 1.21 -36.54
C LYS A 684 -0.04 -0.03 -35.69
N TRP A 685 0.98 -0.83 -35.49
CA TRP A 685 0.94 -2.07 -34.73
C TRP A 685 1.95 -2.00 -33.62
N ARG A 686 1.57 -2.45 -32.43
CA ARG A 686 2.46 -2.53 -31.29
C ARG A 686 2.22 -3.83 -30.56
N PHE A 687 3.30 -4.55 -30.27
CA PHE A 687 3.29 -5.79 -29.55
C PHE A 687 4.24 -5.70 -28.36
N ASP A 688 3.68 -5.84 -27.13
CA ASP A 688 4.42 -5.74 -25.89
C ASP A 688 4.22 -7.03 -25.08
N THR A 689 5.31 -7.60 -24.59
CA THR A 689 5.26 -8.79 -23.76
C THR A 689 6.22 -8.68 -22.58
N GLU A 690 5.79 -9.21 -21.44
CA GLU A 690 6.59 -9.29 -20.22
C GLU A 690 6.34 -10.64 -19.55
N TRP A 691 7.41 -11.30 -19.07
CA TRP A 691 7.36 -12.52 -18.31
C TRP A 691 8.17 -12.38 -17.03
N TYR A 692 7.64 -12.94 -15.94
CA TYR A 692 8.24 -12.91 -14.62
C TYR A 692 8.50 -14.30 -14.12
N PHE A 693 9.76 -14.60 -13.79
CA PHE A 693 10.23 -15.88 -13.32
C PHE A 693 10.88 -15.73 -11.96
N ASN A 694 10.41 -16.50 -10.99
CA ASN A 694 10.97 -16.52 -9.65
C ASN A 694 12.06 -17.58 -9.53
N PHE A 695 13.33 -17.20 -9.52
CA PHE A 695 14.44 -18.12 -9.32
C PHE A 695 14.60 -18.58 -7.88
N THR A 696 14.33 -17.68 -6.93
CA THR A 696 14.37 -17.94 -5.50
C THR A 696 13.30 -17.05 -4.85
N ASP A 697 12.99 -17.27 -3.56
CA ASP A 697 12.03 -16.43 -2.83
C ASP A 697 12.27 -14.91 -2.94
N LYS A 698 13.49 -14.52 -3.32
CA LYS A 698 13.89 -13.11 -3.39
C LYS A 698 14.39 -12.65 -4.76
N LEU A 699 14.82 -13.54 -5.62
CA LEU A 699 15.40 -13.16 -6.91
C LEU A 699 14.40 -13.44 -8.03
N VAL A 700 13.99 -12.39 -8.72
CA VAL A 700 13.04 -12.45 -9.83
C VAL A 700 13.75 -12.03 -11.11
N MET A 701 13.56 -12.77 -12.18
CA MET A 701 13.91 -12.37 -13.54
C MET A 701 12.67 -11.85 -14.27
N MET A 702 12.79 -10.70 -14.88
CA MET A 702 11.82 -10.17 -15.85
C MET A 702 12.45 -10.23 -17.24
N ALA A 703 11.71 -10.75 -18.21
CA ALA A 703 12.05 -10.70 -19.63
C ALA A 703 10.93 -9.96 -20.38
N SER A 704 11.30 -9.00 -21.21
CA SER A 704 10.35 -8.18 -21.98
C SER A 704 10.78 -8.10 -23.43
N SER A 705 9.78 -8.11 -24.33
CA SER A 705 9.96 -7.82 -25.75
C SER A 705 8.91 -6.81 -26.18
N LYS A 706 9.34 -5.73 -26.80
CA LYS A 706 8.49 -4.68 -27.36
C LYS A 706 8.82 -4.49 -28.82
N MET A 707 7.80 -4.46 -29.68
CA MET A 707 7.93 -4.30 -31.12
C MET A 707 6.87 -3.35 -31.63
N GLY A 708 7.21 -2.55 -32.63
CA GLY A 708 6.24 -1.67 -33.27
C GLY A 708 6.49 -1.53 -34.75
N PHE A 709 5.41 -1.31 -35.49
CA PHE A 709 5.39 -1.14 -36.91
C PHE A 709 4.39 -0.04 -37.30
N LEU A 710 4.81 0.90 -38.15
CA LEU A 710 4.00 1.98 -38.71
C LEU A 710 4.06 1.87 -40.22
N GLY A 711 2.91 1.73 -40.87
CA GLY A 711 2.77 1.61 -42.33
C GLY A 711 1.80 2.60 -42.92
N SER A 712 1.92 2.77 -44.24
CA SER A 712 0.99 3.54 -45.04
C SER A 712 0.21 2.61 -46.02
N TYR A 713 -1.05 2.90 -46.28
CA TYR A 713 -1.84 2.17 -47.28
C TYR A 713 -1.48 2.57 -48.70
N ASN A 714 -0.93 3.76 -48.89
CA ASN A 714 -0.58 4.31 -50.21
C ASN A 714 0.88 4.77 -50.21
N SER A 715 1.70 4.12 -51.01
CA SER A 715 3.14 4.45 -51.11
C SER A 715 3.41 5.88 -51.63
N ASN A 716 2.48 6.46 -52.44
CA ASN A 716 2.60 7.81 -52.93
C ASN A 716 2.46 8.88 -51.83
N LEU A 717 1.73 8.57 -50.77
CA LEU A 717 1.60 9.44 -49.62
C LEU A 717 2.81 9.34 -48.69
N GLY A 718 3.46 8.17 -48.66
CA GLY A 718 4.52 7.89 -47.72
C GLY A 718 4.01 7.71 -46.29
N ILE A 719 4.92 7.71 -45.34
CA ILE A 719 4.62 7.52 -43.90
C ILE A 719 4.25 8.86 -43.25
N VAL A 720 3.19 8.83 -42.44
CA VAL A 720 2.75 9.99 -41.66
C VAL A 720 3.86 10.46 -40.72
N PRO A 721 4.08 11.78 -40.59
CA PRO A 721 5.18 12.30 -39.78
C PRO A 721 4.90 12.27 -38.25
N PHE A 722 3.61 12.20 -37.83
CA PHE A 722 3.22 12.42 -36.42
C PHE A 722 3.21 11.18 -35.57
N GLU A 723 3.14 9.98 -36.12
CA GLU A 723 2.88 8.71 -35.43
C GLU A 723 4.12 7.81 -35.33
N ARG A 724 5.28 8.35 -35.61
CA ARG A 724 6.55 7.60 -35.64
C ARG A 724 7.02 7.12 -34.26
N PHE A 725 7.94 6.18 -34.24
CA PHE A 725 8.58 5.67 -33.03
C PHE A 725 9.89 6.39 -32.77
N VAL A 726 9.99 7.11 -31.66
CA VAL A 726 11.23 7.74 -31.19
C VAL A 726 11.93 6.83 -30.22
N PHE A 727 13.13 6.38 -30.56
CA PHE A 727 13.85 5.38 -29.79
C PHE A 727 15.03 6.01 -29.03
N GLY A 728 15.28 5.55 -27.79
CA GLY A 728 16.36 6.05 -26.95
C GLY A 728 15.90 7.05 -25.89
N GLY A 729 16.86 7.53 -25.10
CA GLY A 729 16.60 8.42 -23.97
C GLY A 729 16.10 7.71 -22.73
N ASP A 730 15.80 8.50 -21.71
CA ASP A 730 15.34 8.03 -20.39
C ASP A 730 13.80 8.05 -20.24
N GLY A 731 13.09 8.39 -21.32
CA GLY A 731 11.63 8.54 -21.31
C GLY A 731 11.15 9.86 -20.66
N LEU A 732 11.96 10.53 -19.83
CA LEU A 732 11.62 11.79 -19.19
C LEU A 732 12.05 13.00 -20.02
N SER A 733 13.26 12.95 -20.55
CA SER A 733 13.82 14.03 -21.40
C SER A 733 13.04 14.21 -22.72
N ASN A 734 12.29 13.19 -23.16
CA ASN A 734 11.55 13.17 -24.40
C ASN A 734 10.03 13.25 -24.23
N GLN A 735 9.53 13.67 -23.06
CA GLN A 735 8.07 13.77 -22.82
C GLN A 735 7.33 14.63 -23.85
N ASN A 736 8.03 15.50 -24.56
CA ASN A 736 7.43 16.35 -25.58
C ASN A 736 7.07 15.62 -26.89
N SER A 737 7.76 14.52 -27.21
CA SER A 737 7.47 13.78 -28.44
C SER A 737 6.17 12.98 -28.37
N GLY A 738 5.72 12.61 -27.17
CA GLY A 738 4.38 12.00 -26.97
C GLY A 738 3.20 12.96 -27.23
N ILE A 739 3.48 14.27 -27.34
CA ILE A 739 2.46 15.28 -27.63
C ILE A 739 1.95 15.14 -29.07
N THR A 740 2.78 14.68 -30.00
CA THR A 740 2.47 14.62 -31.43
C THR A 740 1.94 13.26 -31.92
N GLY A 741 1.57 12.35 -31.03
CA GLY A 741 1.20 10.97 -31.36
C GLY A 741 2.41 10.04 -31.54
N SER A 742 3.63 10.56 -31.52
CA SER A 742 4.85 9.74 -31.55
C SER A 742 4.94 8.86 -30.30
N THR A 743 5.32 7.62 -30.49
CA THR A 743 5.58 6.69 -29.38
C THR A 743 7.04 6.75 -28.99
N ILE A 744 7.31 7.08 -27.72
CA ILE A 744 8.66 7.09 -27.19
C ILE A 744 8.97 5.68 -26.67
N VAL A 745 10.09 5.13 -27.09
CA VAL A 745 10.62 3.85 -26.62
C VAL A 745 11.97 4.11 -25.95
N SER A 746 11.97 4.17 -24.64
CA SER A 746 13.20 4.46 -23.87
C SER A 746 14.24 3.35 -24.03
N GLN A 747 15.52 3.71 -24.08
CA GLN A 747 16.65 2.79 -24.06
C GLN A 747 17.70 3.33 -23.07
N ARG A 748 17.83 2.69 -21.94
CA ARG A 748 18.76 3.13 -20.88
C ARG A 748 20.21 3.08 -21.36
N GLY A 749 20.96 4.13 -21.08
CA GLY A 749 22.34 4.23 -21.56
C GLY A 749 22.53 4.94 -22.91
N TYR A 750 21.46 5.19 -23.65
CA TYR A 750 21.47 5.85 -24.97
C TYR A 750 20.62 7.13 -24.99
N GLU A 751 21.00 8.05 -25.84
CA GLU A 751 20.17 9.20 -26.22
C GLU A 751 19.38 8.90 -27.50
N THR A 752 18.38 9.71 -27.79
CA THR A 752 17.64 9.60 -29.07
C THR A 752 18.53 9.86 -30.28
N THR A 753 19.55 10.68 -30.10
CA THR A 753 20.57 11.01 -31.11
C THR A 753 21.52 9.85 -31.46
N ASP A 754 21.63 8.88 -30.57
CA ASP A 754 22.46 7.70 -30.79
C ASP A 754 21.86 6.70 -31.80
N PHE A 755 20.60 6.96 -32.25
CA PHE A 755 19.88 6.08 -33.19
C PHE A 755 19.68 6.73 -34.54
N PRO A 756 20.43 6.33 -35.59
CA PRO A 756 20.28 6.90 -36.93
C PRO A 756 18.86 6.77 -37.49
N GLY A 757 18.15 5.68 -37.16
CA GLY A 757 16.76 5.43 -37.59
C GLY A 757 15.73 6.41 -37.05
N ASN A 758 16.07 7.22 -36.05
CA ASN A 758 15.23 8.33 -35.61
C ASN A 758 15.17 9.49 -36.58
N GLY A 759 16.08 9.53 -37.56
CA GLY A 759 16.16 10.58 -38.57
C GLY A 759 16.60 11.94 -37.98
N ARG A 760 16.71 12.96 -38.86
CA ARG A 760 17.17 14.31 -38.49
C ARG A 760 16.24 15.03 -37.51
N GLY A 761 14.96 14.71 -37.50
CA GLY A 761 13.96 15.32 -36.62
C GLY A 761 14.13 14.99 -35.15
N ALA A 762 14.81 13.90 -34.80
CA ALA A 762 15.09 13.52 -33.41
C ALA A 762 16.05 14.49 -32.71
N ASN A 763 16.85 15.24 -33.48
CA ASN A 763 17.80 16.23 -32.96
C ASN A 763 17.14 17.60 -32.71
N THR A 764 15.87 17.75 -33.06
CA THR A 764 15.14 18.98 -32.77
C THR A 764 14.71 18.98 -31.30
N THR A 765 14.62 20.15 -30.71
CA THR A 765 14.20 20.40 -29.33
C THR A 765 12.84 19.75 -28.96
N LEU A 766 12.11 19.25 -29.94
CA LEU A 766 10.76 18.72 -29.85
C LEU A 766 10.65 17.24 -30.19
N GLY A 767 11.75 16.59 -30.65
CA GLY A 767 11.80 15.16 -30.88
C GLY A 767 10.77 14.60 -31.86
N LEU A 768 10.41 15.37 -32.92
CA LEU A 768 9.41 14.97 -33.92
C LEU A 768 9.94 14.01 -34.98
N GLY A 769 11.20 13.60 -34.89
CA GLY A 769 11.73 12.50 -35.67
C GLY A 769 11.17 11.14 -35.23
N GLY A 770 11.70 10.09 -35.76
CA GLY A 770 11.41 8.72 -35.36
C GLY A 770 11.40 7.79 -36.56
N GLY A 771 11.56 6.52 -36.30
CA GLY A 771 11.47 5.45 -37.30
C GLY A 771 10.08 4.87 -37.45
N VAL A 772 9.96 3.93 -38.34
CA VAL A 772 8.70 3.23 -38.66
C VAL A 772 8.62 1.83 -38.07
N ILE A 773 9.76 1.27 -37.72
CA ILE A 773 9.86 -0.05 -37.05
C ILE A 773 10.82 0.07 -35.91
N PHE A 774 10.49 -0.58 -34.79
CA PHE A 774 11.41 -0.78 -33.70
C PHE A 774 11.27 -2.17 -33.11
N ASN A 775 12.33 -2.64 -32.50
CA ASN A 775 12.32 -3.75 -31.58
C ASN A 775 13.17 -3.43 -30.33
N LYS A 776 12.74 -3.94 -29.19
CA LYS A 776 13.44 -3.79 -27.91
C LYS A 776 13.28 -5.06 -27.08
N PHE A 777 14.39 -5.57 -26.60
CA PHE A 777 14.43 -6.70 -25.70
C PHE A 777 15.05 -6.25 -24.39
N THR A 778 14.48 -6.70 -23.26
CA THR A 778 14.98 -6.36 -21.92
C THR A 778 14.99 -7.61 -21.06
N VAL A 779 16.07 -7.83 -20.34
CA VAL A 779 16.16 -8.81 -19.26
C VAL A 779 16.59 -8.08 -18.01
N GLU A 780 15.84 -8.22 -16.93
CA GLU A 780 16.16 -7.64 -15.63
C GLU A 780 16.22 -8.70 -14.54
N LEU A 781 17.18 -8.59 -13.65
CA LEU A 781 17.23 -9.33 -12.40
C LEU A 781 16.87 -8.37 -11.27
N ARG A 782 15.81 -8.69 -10.52
CA ARG A 782 15.23 -7.84 -9.46
C ARG A 782 15.42 -8.50 -8.10
N TYR A 783 15.88 -7.73 -7.12
CA TYR A 783 16.07 -8.18 -5.74
C TYR A 783 15.38 -7.22 -4.75
N PRO A 784 14.37 -7.66 -3.97
CA PRO A 784 13.65 -6.80 -3.08
C PRO A 784 14.44 -6.54 -1.79
N LEU A 785 14.52 -5.27 -1.41
CA LEU A 785 15.03 -4.84 -0.11
C LEU A 785 13.89 -4.72 0.91
N SER A 786 12.73 -4.22 0.47
CA SER A 786 11.49 -4.13 1.25
C SER A 786 10.30 -4.36 0.32
N LEU A 787 9.34 -5.18 0.74
CA LEU A 787 8.06 -5.39 0.04
C LEU A 787 6.88 -4.88 0.87
N ASN A 788 7.14 -3.97 1.82
CA ASN A 788 6.05 -3.33 2.57
C ASN A 788 5.21 -2.48 1.60
N PRO A 789 3.87 -2.61 1.60
CA PRO A 789 2.99 -1.80 0.74
C PRO A 789 3.17 -0.28 0.90
N SER A 790 3.56 0.19 2.10
CA SER A 790 3.86 1.60 2.35
C SER A 790 5.23 2.05 1.82
N SER A 791 6.13 1.14 1.48
CA SER A 791 7.46 1.45 0.93
C SER A 791 8.09 0.22 0.29
N THR A 792 7.70 -0.08 -0.95
CA THR A 792 8.33 -1.16 -1.73
C THR A 792 9.64 -0.65 -2.32
N ILE A 793 10.75 -1.33 -2.01
CA ILE A 793 12.09 -0.96 -2.46
C ILE A 793 12.76 -2.21 -3.05
N TYR A 794 13.27 -2.10 -4.27
CA TYR A 794 14.06 -3.16 -4.87
C TYR A 794 15.21 -2.64 -5.70
N LEU A 795 16.27 -3.44 -5.77
CA LEU A 795 17.40 -3.27 -6.67
C LEU A 795 17.16 -4.07 -7.94
N HIS A 796 17.66 -3.58 -9.05
CA HIS A 796 17.67 -4.34 -10.29
C HIS A 796 18.96 -4.13 -11.09
N THR A 797 19.28 -5.12 -11.90
CA THR A 797 20.27 -5.03 -12.96
C THR A 797 19.60 -5.37 -14.27
N PHE A 798 20.02 -4.77 -15.36
CA PHE A 798 19.37 -4.97 -16.66
C PHE A 798 20.37 -5.17 -17.79
N LEU A 799 19.91 -5.91 -18.78
CA LEU A 799 20.45 -5.99 -20.12
C LEU A 799 19.35 -5.56 -21.08
N GLN A 800 19.65 -4.62 -21.96
CA GLN A 800 18.71 -4.18 -22.98
C GLN A 800 19.40 -4.22 -24.34
N GLY A 801 18.63 -4.55 -25.37
CA GLY A 801 19.06 -4.45 -26.76
C GLY A 801 17.86 -4.01 -27.60
N GLY A 802 18.04 -3.00 -28.42
CA GLY A 802 16.98 -2.51 -29.29
C GLY A 802 17.49 -1.60 -30.38
N ASN A 803 16.67 -1.37 -31.37
CA ASN A 803 16.96 -0.46 -32.45
C ASN A 803 15.66 0.04 -33.10
N VAL A 804 15.78 1.07 -33.94
CA VAL A 804 14.71 1.67 -34.70
C VAL A 804 15.19 1.92 -36.13
N TRP A 805 14.29 1.70 -37.11
CA TRP A 805 14.58 1.86 -38.55
C TRP A 805 13.59 2.81 -39.16
N ASP A 806 14.10 3.68 -40.00
CA ASP A 806 13.32 4.67 -40.78
C ASP A 806 12.66 4.05 -41.99
N ASN A 807 13.16 2.92 -42.48
CA ASN A 807 12.66 2.23 -43.65
C ASN A 807 12.49 0.73 -43.38
N PHE A 808 11.41 0.15 -43.86
CA PHE A 808 11.13 -1.27 -43.72
C PHE A 808 12.17 -2.18 -44.41
N ARG A 809 12.79 -1.71 -45.51
CA ARG A 809 13.81 -2.48 -46.23
C ARG A 809 15.09 -2.66 -45.44
N ASP A 810 15.37 -1.74 -44.54
CA ASP A 810 16.61 -1.74 -43.74
C ASP A 810 16.44 -2.50 -42.41
N TYR A 811 15.24 -3.06 -42.19
CA TYR A 811 14.95 -3.75 -40.95
C TYR A 811 15.74 -5.02 -40.78
N ASN A 812 16.58 -5.07 -39.75
CA ASN A 812 17.32 -6.24 -39.29
C ASN A 812 17.06 -6.44 -37.78
N PRO A 813 16.29 -7.45 -37.35
CA PRO A 813 15.92 -7.64 -35.96
C PRO A 813 17.08 -7.97 -35.02
N PHE A 814 18.25 -8.31 -35.58
CA PHE A 814 19.47 -8.66 -34.83
C PHE A 814 20.50 -7.52 -34.77
N ASP A 815 20.26 -6.42 -35.48
CA ASP A 815 21.06 -5.21 -35.39
C ASP A 815 20.60 -4.38 -34.19
N LEU A 816 21.12 -4.71 -33.01
CA LEU A 816 20.68 -4.18 -31.73
C LEU A 816 21.75 -3.32 -31.09
N GLN A 817 21.38 -2.13 -30.68
CA GLN A 817 22.18 -1.30 -29.78
C GLN A 817 22.00 -1.83 -28.34
N ARG A 818 23.07 -2.32 -27.74
CA ARG A 818 23.02 -3.03 -26.44
C ARG A 818 23.42 -2.13 -25.28
N SER A 819 22.75 -2.29 -24.16
CA SER A 819 23.12 -1.62 -22.93
C SER A 819 23.04 -2.54 -21.72
N VAL A 820 23.86 -2.25 -20.71
CA VAL A 820 23.89 -2.92 -19.42
C VAL A 820 23.87 -1.88 -18.31
N GLY A 821 23.26 -2.21 -17.20
CA GLY A 821 23.23 -1.28 -16.07
C GLY A 821 22.53 -1.83 -14.85
N GLY A 822 22.29 -0.96 -13.93
CA GLY A 822 21.57 -1.26 -12.71
C GLY A 822 20.93 -0.03 -12.09
N GLY A 823 20.05 -0.28 -11.15
CA GLY A 823 19.32 0.81 -10.52
C GLY A 823 18.56 0.37 -9.27
N VAL A 824 17.84 1.34 -8.73
CA VAL A 824 16.96 1.16 -7.59
C VAL A 824 15.58 1.72 -7.90
N ARG A 825 14.56 1.01 -7.45
CA ARG A 825 13.16 1.44 -7.49
C ARG A 825 12.64 1.59 -6.08
N VAL A 826 11.97 2.70 -5.82
CA VAL A 826 11.33 3.04 -4.54
C VAL A 826 9.90 3.44 -4.83
N PHE A 827 8.95 2.66 -4.37
CA PHE A 827 7.53 3.03 -4.42
C PHE A 827 7.13 3.70 -3.11
N LEU A 828 6.57 4.90 -3.22
CA LEU A 828 6.00 5.67 -2.13
C LEU A 828 4.54 5.99 -2.46
N PRO A 829 3.55 5.67 -1.60
CA PRO A 829 2.12 5.83 -1.91
C PRO A 829 1.72 7.24 -2.36
N MET A 830 2.37 8.28 -1.82
CA MET A 830 2.08 9.69 -2.18
C MET A 830 2.79 10.16 -3.45
N PHE A 831 3.91 9.55 -3.83
CA PHE A 831 4.78 10.01 -4.93
C PHE A 831 4.85 9.03 -6.10
N GLY A 832 4.24 7.83 -5.95
CA GLY A 832 4.33 6.77 -6.95
C GLY A 832 5.70 6.09 -6.97
N LEU A 833 6.10 5.60 -8.13
CA LEU A 833 7.38 4.92 -8.34
C LEU A 833 8.49 5.95 -8.61
N LEU A 834 9.55 5.88 -7.80
CA LEU A 834 10.79 6.62 -7.97
C LEU A 834 11.88 5.65 -8.39
N GLY A 835 12.57 5.92 -9.47
CA GLY A 835 13.65 5.08 -9.99
C GLY A 835 14.90 5.87 -10.28
N PHE A 836 16.04 5.23 -10.04
CA PHE A 836 17.36 5.77 -10.36
C PHE A 836 18.14 4.67 -11.08
N ASP A 837 18.48 4.92 -12.34
CA ASP A 837 19.21 3.97 -13.18
C ASP A 837 20.54 4.56 -13.64
N TYR A 838 21.53 3.69 -13.73
CA TYR A 838 22.76 4.00 -14.42
C TYR A 838 22.99 2.94 -15.50
N GLY A 839 22.97 3.35 -16.75
CA GLY A 839 23.11 2.50 -17.92
C GLY A 839 24.34 2.82 -18.74
N PHE A 840 24.97 1.79 -19.28
CA PHE A 840 26.10 1.88 -20.20
C PHE A 840 25.68 1.41 -21.58
N GLY A 841 25.77 2.27 -22.59
CA GLY A 841 25.60 1.90 -23.99
C GLY A 841 26.87 1.24 -24.52
N ILE A 842 26.79 -0.06 -24.84
CA ILE A 842 27.95 -0.88 -25.21
C ILE A 842 28.42 -0.58 -26.63
N ASP A 843 27.47 -0.29 -27.53
CA ASP A 843 27.74 -0.16 -28.99
C ASP A 843 27.81 1.33 -29.41
N LYS A 844 28.03 2.24 -28.48
CA LYS A 844 28.24 3.68 -28.80
C LYS A 844 29.55 3.89 -29.55
N ASP A 845 29.53 4.77 -30.55
CA ASP A 845 30.71 5.15 -31.29
C ASP A 845 31.55 6.20 -30.50
N PRO A 846 32.74 5.85 -30.02
CA PRO A 846 33.60 6.78 -29.30
C PRO A 846 34.10 7.97 -30.15
N ASN A 847 34.05 7.82 -31.48
CA ASN A 847 34.54 8.81 -32.44
C ASN A 847 33.43 9.76 -32.90
N ALA A 848 32.19 9.59 -32.41
CA ALA A 848 31.09 10.45 -32.76
C ALA A 848 31.35 11.90 -32.30
N PRO A 849 30.99 12.91 -33.11
CA PRO A 849 31.04 14.30 -32.68
C PRO A 849 30.20 14.50 -31.41
N ASN A 850 30.80 15.05 -30.36
CA ASN A 850 30.17 15.26 -29.03
C ASN A 850 29.84 13.95 -28.27
N PHE A 851 30.69 12.95 -28.34
CA PHE A 851 30.55 11.69 -27.58
C PHE A 851 30.36 11.97 -26.06
N PRO A 852 29.17 11.69 -25.50
CA PRO A 852 28.86 12.04 -24.11
C PRO A 852 29.36 11.01 -23.08
N GLY A 853 30.19 10.05 -23.53
CA GLY A 853 30.61 8.90 -22.72
C GLY A 853 29.65 7.70 -22.80
N PHE A 854 30.11 6.56 -22.34
CA PHE A 854 29.33 5.33 -22.38
C PHE A 854 28.21 5.28 -21.35
N GLY A 855 28.43 5.89 -20.18
CA GLY A 855 27.49 5.84 -19.04
C GLY A 855 26.50 7.01 -19.03
N ARG A 856 25.25 6.70 -18.67
CA ARG A 856 24.18 7.69 -18.49
C ARG A 856 23.39 7.41 -17.24
N PHE A 857 23.16 8.45 -16.43
CA PHE A 857 22.23 8.41 -15.30
C PHE A 857 20.85 8.85 -15.75
N SER A 858 19.82 8.11 -15.31
CA SER A 858 18.43 8.45 -15.57
C SER A 858 17.59 8.36 -14.30
N ILE A 859 16.59 9.22 -14.22
CA ILE A 859 15.61 9.27 -13.13
C ILE A 859 14.26 8.87 -13.72
N VAL A 860 13.56 7.96 -13.04
CA VAL A 860 12.19 7.55 -13.38
C VAL A 860 11.26 8.11 -12.31
N LEU A 861 10.22 8.84 -12.73
CA LEU A 861 9.22 9.41 -11.84
C LEU A 861 7.83 8.93 -12.27
N GLY A 862 7.08 8.35 -11.36
CA GLY A 862 5.75 7.83 -11.67
C GLY A 862 5.76 6.38 -12.14
N PHE A 863 5.29 6.11 -13.36
CA PHE A 863 5.37 4.77 -13.95
C PHE A 863 6.70 4.56 -14.67
N GLU A 864 7.14 3.30 -14.74
CA GLU A 864 8.29 2.97 -15.57
C GLU A 864 8.02 3.42 -17.01
N PRO A 865 8.94 4.18 -17.65
CA PRO A 865 8.75 4.55 -19.05
C PRO A 865 8.75 3.30 -19.92
N ASP A 866 7.87 3.30 -20.89
CA ASP A 866 7.67 2.18 -21.83
C ASP A 866 8.92 1.77 -22.61
#